data_fa05579194f62b0e9077186a81ff45e7
#
_entry.id   fa05579194f62b0e9077186a81ff45e7
#
_cell.length_a   1.000
_cell.length_b   1.000
_cell.length_c   1.000
_cell.angle_alpha   90.00
_cell.angle_beta   90.00
_cell.angle_gamma   90.00
#
_symmetry.space_group_name_H-M   'P 1'
#
loop_
_entity.id
_entity.type
_entity.pdbx_description
1 polymer ?
#
loop_
_entity_poly.entity_id
_entity_poly.type
_entity_poly.pdbx_seq_one_letter_code
_entity_poly.pdbx_strand_id
1 'polypeptide(L)'
;MQLEGQVIDIIYKNDINSYTVATFETSEQEETTIVGYLPFVNEGDNLKITGDIVKHPDYGEQFKIATFEKTMPTTPEALEKYLSNGSFKGVGPATAKKIVNTFGKDTINVIKLEPQKLTQIKGISKEKALEITEQFVANWEIWQIVGFLDKFGIGPQSAEGVYKKLGEGALERISENPYILVDVASKVNFEKVDRIAMEMGVEESNYKRIRSGIKYGLEKIGLNGNSCVLYDNLIKYEQDLLRVDINNIEEAIIQMKAKEEIVLEDRPDGKEWVYSKNFYEAEKNISEKIVGLRNADNVKRIITLREDLRIIEDNIDIELSEKQREAIESINEHNVCIITGGPGTGKTTIIKAIIELYKKHGMKPVLCAPTGRAAKRMTETTGEDAKTLHRLLELAGMSDDTDNFNTNLLVTPIDGDIIIVDEASMIDMFLMNYLLKAIYKGTKLVLVGDTDQLPSVGPGSILKDIIDSKQVQTITLNQIFRQAAKSKIIVNAHRVNEGESFISGNVKETQIDEENIELLDDFFYINEANQEKIQQTIVSLCKGRLKKFGNYDFFSNIQVITPTKKGKLGTKELNVLLQKELNPEEVDKDEKEFGEIKFREQDRVMQTKNNYNLLWEKDNDRTFRKELGNGIFNGELGIIDRINKEEKTVKVKFDDGKIATYDNTDLDQLEHAYAITVHKSQGSEFDVVILVASQSAPMLLTRNLIYTAMTRAKKLLIVIGSQSVVSYMIQNNTTRQRNTGLTYKLEKIGEEV
;
A
#
# COMPACT_ATOMS: atom_id res chain seq x y z
N MET A 1 8.23 -29.92 27.81
CA MET A 1 8.14 -29.76 29.26
C MET A 1 7.06 -28.73 29.57
N GLN A 2 6.37 -28.85 30.72
CA GLN A 2 5.33 -27.88 31.10
C GLN A 2 5.67 -27.29 32.47
N LEU A 3 5.59 -25.97 32.60
CA LEU A 3 5.83 -25.25 33.86
C LEU A 3 4.61 -24.36 34.14
N GLU A 4 4.31 -24.16 35.42
CA GLU A 4 3.28 -23.26 35.88
C GLU A 4 3.89 -22.36 36.97
N GLY A 5 3.62 -21.05 36.92
CA GLY A 5 4.24 -20.10 37.82
C GLY A 5 3.91 -18.63 37.51
N GLN A 6 4.69 -17.71 38.01
CA GLN A 6 4.48 -16.28 37.92
C GLN A 6 5.64 -15.56 37.21
N VAL A 7 5.33 -14.58 36.37
CA VAL A 7 6.32 -13.65 35.81
C VAL A 7 6.74 -12.65 36.92
N ILE A 8 8.02 -12.69 37.32
CA ILE A 8 8.52 -11.83 38.39
C ILE A 8 9.01 -10.49 37.83
N ASP A 9 9.78 -10.55 36.75
CA ASP A 9 10.39 -9.37 36.14
C ASP A 9 10.50 -9.56 34.60
N ILE A 10 10.29 -8.49 33.86
CA ILE A 10 10.42 -8.50 32.36
C ILE A 10 11.77 -7.86 32.02
N ILE A 11 12.77 -8.70 31.78
CA ILE A 11 14.12 -8.28 31.41
C ILE A 11 14.13 -7.56 30.06
N TYR A 12 13.36 -8.08 29.10
CA TYR A 12 13.24 -7.52 27.75
C TYR A 12 11.88 -7.84 27.16
N LYS A 13 11.26 -6.86 26.53
CA LYS A 13 10.02 -7.04 25.77
C LYS A 13 10.07 -6.26 24.47
N ASN A 14 9.79 -6.93 23.38
CA ASN A 14 9.65 -6.29 22.08
C ASN A 14 8.18 -5.94 21.85
N ASP A 15 7.86 -4.65 21.78
CA ASP A 15 6.49 -4.16 21.67
C ASP A 15 5.83 -4.46 20.31
N ILE A 16 6.63 -4.81 19.27
CA ILE A 16 6.10 -5.11 17.94
C ILE A 16 5.61 -6.54 17.81
N ASN A 17 6.47 -7.49 18.22
CA ASN A 17 6.19 -8.91 18.05
C ASN A 17 5.93 -9.61 19.38
N SER A 18 5.93 -8.86 20.49
CA SER A 18 5.73 -9.38 21.86
C SER A 18 6.74 -10.48 22.28
N TYR A 19 7.91 -10.52 21.63
CA TYR A 19 8.98 -11.39 22.09
C TYR A 19 9.49 -10.88 23.44
N THR A 20 9.43 -11.75 24.45
CA THR A 20 9.69 -11.39 25.83
C THR A 20 10.78 -12.30 26.40
N VAL A 21 11.68 -11.71 27.16
CA VAL A 21 12.63 -12.41 28.06
C VAL A 21 12.25 -11.98 29.46
N ALA A 22 11.89 -12.91 30.30
CA ALA A 22 11.42 -12.61 31.63
C ALA A 22 11.95 -13.61 32.68
N THR A 23 12.03 -13.19 33.91
CA THR A 23 12.26 -14.05 35.08
C THR A 23 10.92 -14.65 35.49
N PHE A 24 10.89 -15.97 35.60
CA PHE A 24 9.69 -16.76 35.90
C PHE A 24 9.93 -17.60 37.12
N GLU A 25 9.10 -17.43 38.15
CA GLU A 25 9.11 -18.24 39.35
C GLU A 25 8.09 -19.36 39.23
N THR A 26 8.57 -20.59 39.25
CA THR A 26 7.69 -21.77 39.15
C THR A 26 6.89 -21.97 40.42
N SER A 27 5.85 -22.79 40.38
CA SER A 27 5.06 -23.17 41.55
C SER A 27 5.90 -23.88 42.66
N GLU A 28 7.08 -24.38 42.31
CA GLU A 28 8.06 -24.99 43.23
C GLU A 28 9.07 -23.98 43.82
N GLN A 29 8.85 -22.68 43.53
CA GLN A 29 9.72 -21.57 43.94
C GLN A 29 11.12 -21.59 43.31
N GLU A 30 11.26 -22.18 42.13
CA GLU A 30 12.48 -22.10 41.35
C GLU A 30 12.37 -20.98 40.33
N GLU A 31 13.40 -20.12 40.28
CA GLU A 31 13.50 -19.06 39.26
C GLU A 31 14.15 -19.59 38.00
N THR A 32 13.52 -19.33 36.86
CA THR A 32 14.06 -19.65 35.54
C THR A 32 13.86 -18.49 34.56
N THR A 33 14.77 -18.32 33.62
CA THR A 33 14.58 -17.35 32.55
C THR A 33 13.73 -17.96 31.46
N ILE A 34 12.60 -17.37 31.15
CA ILE A 34 11.71 -17.77 30.07
C ILE A 34 11.90 -16.84 28.86
N VAL A 35 11.86 -17.43 27.65
CA VAL A 35 12.00 -16.68 26.41
C VAL A 35 10.96 -17.15 25.40
N GLY A 36 10.27 -16.23 24.77
CA GLY A 36 9.25 -16.55 23.77
C GLY A 36 8.35 -15.39 23.41
N TYR A 37 7.37 -15.67 22.59
CA TYR A 37 6.36 -14.69 22.22
C TYR A 37 5.26 -14.67 23.28
N LEU A 38 5.30 -13.65 24.15
CA LEU A 38 4.39 -13.49 25.28
C LEU A 38 3.61 -12.15 25.16
N PRO A 39 2.66 -12.07 24.24
CA PRO A 39 1.85 -10.87 24.08
C PRO A 39 1.07 -10.56 25.34
N PHE A 40 0.96 -9.27 25.67
CA PHE A 40 0.20 -8.76 26.82
C PHE A 40 0.57 -9.37 28.18
N VAL A 41 1.71 -10.04 28.29
CA VAL A 41 2.24 -10.48 29.58
C VAL A 41 2.88 -9.31 30.29
N ASN A 42 2.57 -9.17 31.58
CA ASN A 42 3.14 -8.17 32.47
C ASN A 42 3.72 -8.86 33.70
N GLU A 43 4.52 -8.13 34.43
CA GLU A 43 5.01 -8.57 35.75
C GLU A 43 3.83 -8.89 36.66
N GLY A 44 3.91 -9.99 37.38
CA GLY A 44 2.84 -10.47 38.24
C GLY A 44 1.81 -11.39 37.58
N ASP A 45 1.89 -11.61 36.28
CA ASP A 45 0.99 -12.53 35.60
C ASP A 45 1.34 -14.00 35.90
N ASN A 46 0.32 -14.83 36.12
CA ASN A 46 0.47 -16.25 36.28
C ASN A 46 0.29 -16.94 34.91
N LEU A 47 1.28 -17.76 34.56
CA LEU A 47 1.31 -18.46 33.28
C LEU A 47 1.49 -19.96 33.49
N LYS A 48 0.85 -20.71 32.60
CA LYS A 48 1.15 -22.10 32.35
C LYS A 48 1.83 -22.18 30.99
N ILE A 49 3.09 -22.55 30.97
CA ILE A 49 3.93 -22.50 29.78
C ILE A 49 4.36 -23.90 29.36
N THR A 50 4.43 -24.15 28.04
CA THR A 50 4.94 -25.39 27.49
C THR A 50 6.11 -25.07 26.56
N GLY A 51 7.20 -25.82 26.66
CA GLY A 51 8.38 -25.55 25.85
C GLY A 51 9.54 -26.46 26.21
N ASP A 52 10.73 -26.08 25.79
CA ASP A 52 11.97 -26.82 25.99
C ASP A 52 13.08 -25.95 26.56
N ILE A 53 13.95 -26.55 27.34
CA ILE A 53 15.16 -25.88 27.85
C ILE A 53 16.16 -25.77 26.69
N VAL A 54 16.62 -24.54 26.43
CA VAL A 54 17.63 -24.23 25.42
C VAL A 54 18.81 -23.54 26.08
N LYS A 55 20.02 -23.78 25.58
CA LYS A 55 21.23 -23.13 26.09
C LYS A 55 21.63 -22.00 25.17
N HIS A 56 21.54 -20.76 25.68
CA HIS A 56 22.00 -19.59 24.93
C HIS A 56 23.52 -19.41 25.18
N PRO A 57 24.31 -19.06 24.12
CA PRO A 57 25.76 -18.90 24.26
C PRO A 57 26.19 -17.90 25.30
N ASP A 58 25.47 -16.79 25.42
CA ASP A 58 25.82 -15.65 26.28
C ASP A 58 25.00 -15.57 27.59
N TYR A 59 23.81 -16.17 27.64
CA TYR A 59 22.84 -15.99 28.75
C TYR A 59 22.49 -17.30 29.48
N GLY A 60 23.20 -18.39 29.19
CA GLY A 60 23.02 -19.65 29.91
C GLY A 60 21.76 -20.43 29.51
N GLU A 61 21.21 -21.20 30.46
CA GLU A 61 20.02 -22.02 30.25
C GLU A 61 18.76 -21.14 30.34
N GLN A 62 17.87 -21.31 29.33
CA GLN A 62 16.61 -20.57 29.21
C GLN A 62 15.51 -21.53 28.85
N PHE A 63 14.30 -21.31 29.33
CA PHE A 63 13.13 -22.07 28.91
C PHE A 63 12.48 -21.37 27.69
N LYS A 64 12.63 -21.98 26.51
CA LYS A 64 12.02 -21.47 25.27
C LYS A 64 10.59 -21.92 25.18
N ILE A 65 9.68 -20.96 25.25
CA ILE A 65 8.23 -21.20 25.24
C ILE A 65 7.77 -21.52 23.83
N ALA A 66 7.04 -22.64 23.70
CA ALA A 66 6.32 -23.02 22.49
C ALA A 66 4.86 -22.54 22.54
N THR A 67 4.19 -22.76 23.69
CA THR A 67 2.83 -22.27 23.95
C THR A 67 2.70 -21.82 25.40
N PHE A 68 1.80 -20.88 25.64
CA PHE A 68 1.50 -20.43 27.00
C PHE A 68 -0.01 -20.20 27.18
N GLU A 69 -0.45 -20.32 28.41
CA GLU A 69 -1.81 -20.03 28.85
C GLU A 69 -1.73 -19.14 30.09
N LYS A 70 -2.41 -18.01 30.08
CA LYS A 70 -2.50 -17.15 31.27
C LYS A 70 -3.52 -17.73 32.21
N THR A 71 -3.11 -18.01 33.44
CA THR A 71 -3.99 -18.53 34.49
C THR A 71 -4.40 -17.39 35.42
N MET A 72 -5.64 -17.48 35.95
CA MET A 72 -6.09 -16.49 36.93
C MET A 72 -5.31 -16.64 38.22
N PRO A 73 -4.85 -15.52 38.80
CA PRO A 73 -4.24 -15.54 40.11
C PRO A 73 -5.20 -16.09 41.16
N THR A 74 -4.76 -17.07 41.93
CA THR A 74 -5.58 -17.70 42.99
C THR A 74 -5.20 -17.26 44.40
N THR A 75 -4.01 -16.68 44.56
CA THR A 75 -3.55 -16.16 45.88
C THR A 75 -3.83 -14.66 45.99
N PRO A 76 -4.09 -14.15 47.21
CA PRO A 76 -4.33 -12.73 47.45
C PRO A 76 -3.15 -11.84 46.96
N GLU A 77 -1.92 -12.29 47.18
CA GLU A 77 -0.70 -11.58 46.79
C GLU A 77 -0.58 -11.46 45.27
N ALA A 78 -0.87 -12.54 44.56
CA ALA A 78 -0.86 -12.55 43.07
C ALA A 78 -1.99 -11.70 42.50
N LEU A 79 -3.18 -11.72 43.13
CA LEU A 79 -4.30 -10.84 42.76
C LEU A 79 -3.98 -9.36 42.95
N GLU A 80 -3.31 -9.02 44.06
CA GLU A 80 -2.87 -7.63 44.34
C GLU A 80 -1.90 -7.16 43.24
N LYS A 81 -0.90 -7.95 42.90
CA LYS A 81 0.06 -7.65 41.81
C LYS A 81 -0.65 -7.52 40.48
N TYR A 82 -1.52 -8.46 40.14
CA TYR A 82 -2.29 -8.45 38.88
C TYR A 82 -3.11 -7.18 38.72
N LEU A 83 -3.86 -6.78 39.73
CA LEU A 83 -4.70 -5.58 39.70
C LEU A 83 -3.89 -4.27 39.67
N SER A 84 -2.63 -4.30 40.18
CA SER A 84 -1.75 -3.12 40.27
C SER A 84 -0.75 -2.98 39.13
N ASN A 85 -0.72 -3.91 38.17
CA ASN A 85 0.28 -3.99 37.08
C ASN A 85 0.17 -2.91 36.00
N GLY A 86 -0.71 -1.91 36.17
CA GLY A 86 -0.92 -0.82 35.19
C GLY A 86 -1.99 -1.12 34.12
N SER A 87 -2.49 -2.34 34.03
CA SER A 87 -3.54 -2.73 33.07
C SER A 87 -4.92 -2.14 33.42
N PHE A 88 -5.10 -1.66 34.63
CA PHE A 88 -6.37 -1.11 35.12
C PHE A 88 -6.23 0.36 35.48
N LYS A 89 -6.83 1.21 34.66
CA LYS A 89 -6.78 2.67 34.83
C LYS A 89 -7.33 3.09 36.20
N GLY A 90 -6.52 3.70 37.03
CA GLY A 90 -6.96 4.17 38.36
C GLY A 90 -6.96 3.11 39.45
N VAL A 91 -6.41 1.92 39.21
CA VAL A 91 -6.12 0.91 40.23
C VAL A 91 -4.62 0.85 40.48
N GLY A 92 -4.13 1.65 41.39
CA GLY A 92 -2.74 1.55 41.89
C GLY A 92 -2.61 0.54 43.00
N PRO A 93 -1.35 0.26 43.48
CA PRO A 93 -1.09 -0.76 44.51
C PRO A 93 -1.95 -0.62 45.77
N ALA A 94 -2.15 0.60 46.26
CA ALA A 94 -2.98 0.86 47.42
C ALA A 94 -4.47 0.54 47.23
N THR A 95 -4.98 0.72 46.01
CA THR A 95 -6.37 0.40 45.66
C THR A 95 -6.54 -1.10 45.45
N ALA A 96 -5.62 -1.74 44.71
CA ALA A 96 -5.59 -3.19 44.51
C ALA A 96 -5.57 -3.93 45.88
N LYS A 97 -4.69 -3.51 46.78
CA LYS A 97 -4.60 -4.08 48.13
C LYS A 97 -5.93 -3.97 48.89
N LYS A 98 -6.64 -2.84 48.80
CA LYS A 98 -7.94 -2.67 49.48
C LYS A 98 -9.00 -3.58 48.83
N ILE A 99 -9.00 -3.72 47.51
CA ILE A 99 -9.96 -4.60 46.80
C ILE A 99 -9.74 -6.05 47.25
N VAL A 100 -8.50 -6.54 47.18
CA VAL A 100 -8.17 -7.92 47.56
C VAL A 100 -8.40 -8.19 49.03
N ASN A 101 -8.07 -7.27 49.92
CA ASN A 101 -8.32 -7.43 51.37
C ASN A 101 -9.82 -7.44 51.69
N THR A 102 -10.67 -6.77 50.91
CA THR A 102 -12.10 -6.71 51.16
C THR A 102 -12.82 -7.97 50.68
N PHE A 103 -12.41 -8.46 49.46
CA PHE A 103 -13.14 -9.54 48.80
C PHE A 103 -12.37 -10.88 48.77
N GLY A 104 -11.11 -10.90 49.13
CA GLY A 104 -10.27 -12.11 49.17
C GLY A 104 -10.31 -12.91 47.84
N LYS A 105 -10.65 -14.19 47.94
CA LYS A 105 -10.78 -15.09 46.77
C LYS A 105 -11.92 -14.74 45.84
N ASP A 106 -12.93 -13.99 46.31
CA ASP A 106 -14.06 -13.59 45.46
C ASP A 106 -13.81 -12.31 44.67
N THR A 107 -12.61 -11.72 44.76
CA THR A 107 -12.26 -10.46 44.10
C THR A 107 -12.61 -10.47 42.63
N ILE A 108 -12.24 -11.53 41.89
CA ILE A 108 -12.49 -11.66 40.46
C ILE A 108 -14.00 -11.74 40.16
N ASN A 109 -14.74 -12.53 40.92
CA ASN A 109 -16.20 -12.63 40.78
C ASN A 109 -16.88 -11.30 41.03
N VAL A 110 -16.45 -10.58 42.06
CA VAL A 110 -16.97 -9.25 42.39
C VAL A 110 -16.68 -8.25 41.28
N ILE A 111 -15.47 -8.22 40.74
CA ILE A 111 -15.10 -7.32 39.63
C ILE A 111 -15.96 -7.67 38.40
N LYS A 112 -16.10 -8.95 38.06
CA LYS A 112 -16.76 -9.39 36.85
C LYS A 112 -18.28 -9.31 36.90
N LEU A 113 -18.88 -9.75 38.01
CA LEU A 113 -20.33 -9.99 38.11
C LEU A 113 -21.06 -9.01 39.00
N GLU A 114 -20.38 -8.39 39.96
CA GLU A 114 -21.00 -7.55 40.99
C GLU A 114 -20.27 -6.23 41.22
N PRO A 115 -20.00 -5.41 40.18
CA PRO A 115 -19.17 -4.21 40.25
C PRO A 115 -19.66 -3.19 41.29
N GLN A 116 -20.93 -3.18 41.58
CA GLN A 116 -21.51 -2.32 42.62
C GLN A 116 -20.91 -2.57 44.01
N LYS A 117 -20.44 -3.79 44.32
CA LYS A 117 -19.77 -4.09 45.58
C LYS A 117 -18.42 -3.38 45.73
N LEU A 118 -17.77 -3.04 44.62
CA LEU A 118 -16.52 -2.27 44.65
C LEU A 118 -16.69 -0.88 45.24
N THR A 119 -17.88 -0.30 45.19
CA THR A 119 -18.18 1.00 45.79
C THR A 119 -18.09 1.01 47.34
N GLN A 120 -18.06 -0.15 47.97
CA GLN A 120 -17.82 -0.26 49.41
C GLN A 120 -16.40 0.17 49.81
N ILE A 121 -15.48 0.23 48.83
CA ILE A 121 -14.10 0.62 49.04
C ILE A 121 -13.98 2.15 48.90
N LYS A 122 -13.49 2.78 49.96
CA LYS A 122 -13.32 4.24 49.99
C LYS A 122 -12.39 4.68 48.84
N GLY A 123 -12.92 5.46 47.92
CA GLY A 123 -12.18 6.01 46.74
C GLY A 123 -12.58 5.36 45.42
N ILE A 124 -13.54 4.41 45.40
CA ILE A 124 -14.10 3.84 44.16
C ILE A 124 -15.55 4.34 44.02
N SER A 125 -15.77 5.22 43.04
CA SER A 125 -17.13 5.66 42.65
C SER A 125 -17.83 4.58 41.86
N LYS A 126 -19.14 4.74 41.61
CA LYS A 126 -19.93 3.83 40.80
C LYS A 126 -19.42 3.77 39.35
N GLU A 127 -19.05 4.93 38.80
CA GLU A 127 -18.47 5.05 37.47
C GLU A 127 -17.11 4.33 37.39
N LYS A 128 -16.25 4.55 38.39
CA LYS A 128 -14.93 3.91 38.45
C LYS A 128 -15.06 2.38 38.63
N ALA A 129 -16.04 1.91 39.35
CA ALA A 129 -16.30 0.48 39.51
C ALA A 129 -16.69 -0.17 38.15
N LEU A 130 -17.54 0.49 37.37
CA LEU A 130 -17.88 0.05 36.02
C LEU A 130 -16.69 0.09 35.06
N GLU A 131 -15.89 1.16 35.08
CA GLU A 131 -14.68 1.27 34.28
C GLU A 131 -13.67 0.15 34.57
N ILE A 132 -13.45 -0.20 35.84
CA ILE A 132 -12.59 -1.33 36.24
C ILE A 132 -13.14 -2.65 35.69
N THR A 133 -14.45 -2.85 35.76
CA THR A 133 -15.12 -4.06 35.23
C THR A 133 -14.97 -4.17 33.71
N GLU A 134 -15.26 -3.11 32.97
CA GLU A 134 -15.13 -3.07 31.52
C GLU A 134 -13.70 -3.38 31.09
N GLN A 135 -12.70 -2.76 31.73
CA GLN A 135 -11.28 -3.03 31.44
C GLN A 135 -10.90 -4.47 31.78
N PHE A 136 -11.42 -5.02 32.89
CA PHE A 136 -11.14 -6.39 33.27
C PHE A 136 -11.72 -7.39 32.29
N VAL A 137 -12.98 -7.23 31.91
CA VAL A 137 -13.65 -8.09 30.95
C VAL A 137 -12.97 -8.01 29.56
N ALA A 138 -12.67 -6.80 29.09
CA ALA A 138 -11.99 -6.59 27.82
C ALA A 138 -10.62 -7.27 27.78
N ASN A 139 -9.79 -7.04 28.79
CA ASN A 139 -8.47 -7.66 28.90
C ASN A 139 -8.57 -9.20 28.94
N TRP A 140 -9.52 -9.72 29.70
CA TRP A 140 -9.72 -11.17 29.81
C TRP A 140 -10.17 -11.80 28.50
N GLU A 141 -11.12 -11.20 27.81
CA GLU A 141 -11.60 -11.73 26.53
C GLU A 141 -10.52 -11.65 25.42
N ILE A 142 -9.77 -10.56 25.35
CA ILE A 142 -8.62 -10.44 24.43
C ILE A 142 -7.64 -11.60 24.67
N TRP A 143 -7.35 -11.92 25.93
CA TRP A 143 -6.49 -13.04 26.28
C TRP A 143 -7.01 -14.40 25.82
N GLN A 144 -8.30 -14.64 26.00
CA GLN A 144 -8.93 -15.87 25.51
C GLN A 144 -8.84 -15.97 23.99
N ILE A 145 -9.06 -14.86 23.28
CA ILE A 145 -8.92 -14.78 21.83
C ILE A 145 -7.47 -15.05 21.43
N VAL A 146 -6.47 -14.46 22.12
CA VAL A 146 -5.05 -14.71 21.85
C VAL A 146 -4.74 -16.20 22.01
N GLY A 147 -5.11 -16.82 23.11
CA GLY A 147 -4.89 -18.25 23.36
C GLY A 147 -5.61 -19.17 22.36
N PHE A 148 -6.77 -18.74 21.88
CA PHE A 148 -7.49 -19.45 20.82
C PHE A 148 -6.78 -19.32 19.48
N LEU A 149 -6.40 -18.13 19.07
CA LEU A 149 -5.76 -17.85 17.78
C LEU A 149 -4.33 -18.39 17.70
N ASP A 150 -3.60 -18.41 18.81
CA ASP A 150 -2.24 -18.93 18.89
C ASP A 150 -2.16 -20.43 18.56
N LYS A 151 -3.14 -21.21 18.97
CA LYS A 151 -3.26 -22.65 18.60
C LYS A 151 -3.19 -22.86 17.09
N PHE A 152 -3.56 -21.87 16.32
CA PHE A 152 -3.59 -21.88 14.86
C PHE A 152 -2.49 -21.02 14.23
N GLY A 153 -1.52 -20.54 15.05
CA GLY A 153 -0.41 -19.72 14.61
C GLY A 153 -0.86 -18.34 14.04
N ILE A 154 -1.93 -17.77 14.57
CA ILE A 154 -2.39 -16.42 14.29
C ILE A 154 -1.86 -15.50 15.37
N GLY A 155 -1.05 -14.52 14.99
CA GLY A 155 -0.37 -13.65 15.95
C GLY A 155 -1.32 -12.78 16.80
N PRO A 156 -0.85 -12.36 17.97
CA PRO A 156 -1.64 -11.66 18.98
C PRO A 156 -2.18 -10.29 18.55
N GLN A 157 -1.51 -9.63 17.60
CA GLN A 157 -1.99 -8.35 17.04
C GLN A 157 -3.38 -8.46 16.41
N SER A 158 -3.72 -9.65 15.87
CA SER A 158 -5.05 -9.93 15.33
C SER A 158 -6.13 -9.98 16.41
N ALA A 159 -5.80 -10.42 17.63
CA ALA A 159 -6.77 -10.58 18.72
C ALA A 159 -7.38 -9.26 19.19
N GLU A 160 -6.54 -8.20 19.31
CA GLU A 160 -7.04 -6.87 19.67
C GLU A 160 -7.97 -6.30 18.60
N GLY A 161 -7.60 -6.46 17.33
CA GLY A 161 -8.42 -6.05 16.18
C GLY A 161 -9.77 -6.81 16.15
N VAL A 162 -9.73 -8.10 16.44
CA VAL A 162 -10.94 -8.95 16.56
C VAL A 162 -11.84 -8.47 17.69
N TYR A 163 -11.26 -8.21 18.87
CA TYR A 163 -12.05 -7.71 20.00
C TYR A 163 -12.63 -6.32 19.75
N LYS A 164 -11.87 -5.41 19.16
CA LYS A 164 -12.38 -4.07 18.79
C LYS A 164 -13.58 -4.13 17.84
N LYS A 165 -13.62 -5.11 16.92
CA LYS A 165 -14.72 -5.25 15.96
C LYS A 165 -15.90 -6.08 16.49
N LEU A 166 -15.65 -7.12 17.27
CA LEU A 166 -16.70 -8.01 17.78
C LEU A 166 -17.22 -7.61 19.16
N GLY A 167 -16.40 -6.97 20.00
CA GLY A 167 -16.76 -6.61 21.36
C GLY A 167 -16.86 -7.81 22.29
N GLU A 168 -17.63 -7.64 23.37
CA GLU A 168 -17.89 -8.65 24.40
C GLU A 168 -18.54 -9.91 23.80
N GLY A 169 -18.09 -11.11 24.23
CA GLY A 169 -18.51 -12.40 23.69
C GLY A 169 -17.87 -12.77 22.35
N ALA A 170 -16.79 -12.12 21.97
CA ALA A 170 -16.09 -12.36 20.69
C ALA A 170 -15.67 -13.82 20.51
N LEU A 171 -15.13 -14.46 21.56
CA LEU A 171 -14.69 -15.86 21.50
C LEU A 171 -15.84 -16.82 21.26
N GLU A 172 -16.99 -16.56 21.86
CA GLU A 172 -18.21 -17.36 21.69
C GLU A 172 -18.70 -17.30 20.25
N ARG A 173 -18.74 -16.08 19.67
CA ARG A 173 -19.09 -15.86 18.26
C ARG A 173 -18.10 -16.54 17.31
N ILE A 174 -16.79 -16.50 17.60
CA ILE A 174 -15.77 -17.19 16.80
C ILE A 174 -15.95 -18.70 16.90
N SER A 175 -16.25 -19.22 18.09
CA SER A 175 -16.50 -20.65 18.31
C SER A 175 -17.73 -21.14 17.56
N GLU A 176 -18.80 -20.35 17.50
CA GLU A 176 -20.00 -20.64 16.72
C GLU A 176 -19.80 -20.48 15.19
N ASN A 177 -18.93 -19.56 14.81
CA ASN A 177 -18.62 -19.27 13.42
C ASN A 177 -17.17 -18.80 13.24
N PRO A 178 -16.21 -19.74 13.06
CA PRO A 178 -14.81 -19.37 12.87
C PRO A 178 -14.56 -18.46 11.67
N TYR A 179 -15.41 -18.53 10.65
CA TYR A 179 -15.28 -17.72 9.43
C TYR A 179 -15.48 -16.22 9.63
N ILE A 180 -16.03 -15.80 10.77
CA ILE A 180 -16.09 -14.38 11.13
C ILE A 180 -14.67 -13.76 11.21
N LEU A 181 -13.65 -14.57 11.49
CA LEU A 181 -12.25 -14.13 11.52
C LEU A 181 -11.77 -13.59 10.16
N VAL A 182 -12.32 -14.08 9.05
CA VAL A 182 -11.99 -13.58 7.71
C VAL A 182 -12.43 -12.12 7.56
N ASP A 183 -13.60 -11.78 8.13
CA ASP A 183 -14.17 -10.44 8.05
C ASP A 183 -13.53 -9.44 9.06
N VAL A 184 -13.00 -9.92 10.20
CA VAL A 184 -12.59 -9.05 11.32
C VAL A 184 -11.10 -9.06 11.65
N ALA A 185 -10.36 -10.11 11.31
CA ALA A 185 -8.94 -10.22 11.64
C ALA A 185 -8.06 -9.79 10.47
N SER A 186 -7.24 -8.77 10.68
CA SER A 186 -6.23 -8.38 9.70
C SER A 186 -5.20 -9.50 9.47
N LYS A 187 -4.82 -9.71 8.20
CA LYS A 187 -3.80 -10.69 7.77
C LYS A 187 -4.16 -12.17 7.99
N VAL A 188 -5.42 -12.48 8.23
CA VAL A 188 -5.90 -13.85 8.34
C VAL A 188 -6.63 -14.22 7.05
N ASN A 189 -6.05 -15.14 6.26
CA ASN A 189 -6.66 -15.60 5.02
C ASN A 189 -7.68 -16.73 5.26
N PHE A 190 -8.61 -16.89 4.33
CA PHE A 190 -9.63 -17.93 4.37
C PHE A 190 -9.04 -19.34 4.57
N GLU A 191 -7.98 -19.70 3.85
CA GLU A 191 -7.38 -21.03 3.90
C GLU A 191 -6.93 -21.43 5.32
N LYS A 192 -6.43 -20.45 6.08
CA LYS A 192 -6.02 -20.65 7.47
C LYS A 192 -7.22 -20.82 8.39
N VAL A 193 -8.24 -19.98 8.22
CA VAL A 193 -9.50 -20.09 8.99
C VAL A 193 -10.25 -21.37 8.64
N ASP A 194 -10.28 -21.75 7.37
CA ASP A 194 -10.94 -22.98 6.91
C ASP A 194 -10.33 -24.22 7.58
N ARG A 195 -9.00 -24.29 7.68
CA ARG A 195 -8.32 -25.35 8.42
C ARG A 195 -8.77 -25.41 9.89
N ILE A 196 -8.82 -24.26 10.56
CA ILE A 196 -9.28 -24.13 11.95
C ILE A 196 -10.71 -24.64 12.08
N ALA A 197 -11.60 -24.17 11.20
CA ALA A 197 -13.00 -24.54 11.22
C ALA A 197 -13.22 -26.05 11.01
N MET A 198 -12.47 -26.65 10.07
CA MET A 198 -12.52 -28.08 9.82
C MET A 198 -12.01 -28.91 11.03
N GLU A 199 -10.94 -28.46 11.70
CA GLU A 199 -10.46 -29.07 12.94
C GLU A 199 -11.46 -28.94 14.09
N MET A 200 -12.30 -27.89 14.08
CA MET A 200 -13.41 -27.71 15.02
C MET A 200 -14.65 -28.53 14.66
N GLY A 201 -14.63 -29.28 13.55
CA GLY A 201 -15.73 -30.16 13.12
C GLY A 201 -16.81 -29.47 12.31
N VAL A 202 -16.51 -28.31 11.67
CA VAL A 202 -17.47 -27.70 10.75
C VAL A 202 -17.58 -28.56 9.48
N GLU A 203 -18.81 -28.84 9.05
CA GLU A 203 -19.08 -29.65 7.86
C GLU A 203 -18.62 -28.96 6.56
N GLU A 204 -18.14 -29.74 5.60
CA GLU A 204 -17.66 -29.23 4.31
C GLU A 204 -18.70 -28.41 3.55
N SER A 205 -19.97 -28.83 3.61
CA SER A 205 -21.12 -28.18 2.96
C SER A 205 -21.74 -27.03 3.77
N ASN A 206 -21.14 -26.65 4.90
CA ASN A 206 -21.69 -25.59 5.75
C ASN A 206 -21.78 -24.26 4.99
N TYR A 207 -22.97 -23.65 5.00
CA TYR A 207 -23.23 -22.36 4.33
C TYR A 207 -22.25 -21.25 4.76
N LYS A 208 -21.89 -21.16 6.05
CA LYS A 208 -20.97 -20.13 6.56
C LYS A 208 -19.58 -20.29 5.94
N ARG A 209 -19.14 -21.55 5.72
CA ARG A 209 -17.90 -21.87 5.02
C ARG A 209 -17.93 -21.42 3.57
N ILE A 210 -18.96 -21.85 2.83
CA ILE A 210 -19.10 -21.56 1.38
C ILE A 210 -19.23 -20.05 1.16
N ARG A 211 -20.03 -19.37 1.95
CA ARG A 211 -20.18 -17.91 1.93
C ARG A 211 -18.83 -17.19 2.12
N SER A 212 -18.05 -17.62 3.09
CA SER A 212 -16.73 -17.02 3.36
C SER A 212 -15.73 -17.33 2.24
N GLY A 213 -15.76 -18.51 1.65
CA GLY A 213 -15.00 -18.87 0.46
C GLY A 213 -15.31 -17.94 -0.71
N ILE A 214 -16.58 -17.76 -1.04
CA ILE A 214 -17.03 -16.88 -2.12
C ILE A 214 -16.56 -15.42 -1.89
N LYS A 215 -16.68 -14.90 -0.67
CA LYS A 215 -16.14 -13.57 -0.35
C LYS A 215 -14.64 -13.47 -0.59
N TYR A 216 -13.90 -14.46 -0.10
CA TYR A 216 -12.45 -14.54 -0.29
C TYR A 216 -12.07 -14.62 -1.78
N GLY A 217 -12.79 -15.44 -2.56
CA GLY A 217 -12.59 -15.54 -4.00
C GLY A 217 -12.80 -14.20 -4.70
N LEU A 218 -13.86 -13.47 -4.37
CA LEU A 218 -14.14 -12.15 -4.91
C LEU A 218 -13.08 -11.11 -4.49
N GLU A 219 -12.59 -11.15 -3.25
CA GLU A 219 -11.47 -10.31 -2.80
C GLU A 219 -10.17 -10.63 -3.55
N LYS A 220 -9.84 -11.91 -3.73
CA LYS A 220 -8.67 -12.33 -4.53
C LYS A 220 -8.76 -11.85 -5.98
N ILE A 221 -9.95 -11.88 -6.56
CA ILE A 221 -10.23 -11.35 -7.90
C ILE A 221 -9.95 -9.84 -7.91
N GLY A 222 -10.37 -9.12 -6.87
CA GLY A 222 -10.08 -7.70 -6.69
C GLY A 222 -8.59 -7.38 -6.58
N LEU A 223 -7.85 -8.15 -5.77
CA LEU A 223 -6.39 -8.01 -5.66
C LEU A 223 -5.64 -8.27 -6.98
N ASN A 224 -6.27 -9.01 -7.92
CA ASN A 224 -5.77 -9.18 -9.28
C ASN A 224 -6.21 -8.05 -10.24
N GLY A 225 -6.82 -6.98 -9.73
CA GLY A 225 -7.23 -5.80 -10.48
C GLY A 225 -8.63 -5.87 -11.11
N ASN A 226 -9.39 -6.96 -10.95
CA ASN A 226 -10.75 -7.08 -11.47
C ASN A 226 -11.77 -6.48 -10.49
N SER A 227 -12.91 -6.01 -10.97
CA SER A 227 -14.04 -5.61 -10.13
C SER A 227 -15.15 -6.66 -10.09
N CYS A 228 -15.19 -7.55 -11.07
CA CYS A 228 -16.19 -8.60 -11.21
C CYS A 228 -15.60 -9.85 -11.83
N VAL A 229 -16.39 -10.92 -11.82
CA VAL A 229 -16.05 -12.22 -12.42
C VAL A 229 -17.27 -12.82 -13.08
N LEU A 230 -17.07 -13.58 -14.17
CA LEU A 230 -18.15 -14.36 -14.77
C LEU A 230 -18.66 -15.42 -13.80
N TYR A 231 -19.98 -15.61 -13.73
CA TYR A 231 -20.64 -16.57 -12.87
C TYR A 231 -20.01 -17.97 -12.95
N ASP A 232 -19.86 -18.50 -14.17
CA ASP A 232 -19.28 -19.84 -14.38
C ASP A 232 -17.83 -19.94 -13.88
N ASN A 233 -17.05 -18.85 -14.03
CA ASN A 233 -15.66 -18.82 -13.57
C ASN A 233 -15.58 -18.77 -12.04
N LEU A 234 -16.52 -18.07 -11.38
CA LEU A 234 -16.62 -18.07 -9.92
C LEU A 234 -16.96 -19.47 -9.40
N ILE A 235 -17.99 -20.11 -9.96
CA ILE A 235 -18.38 -21.47 -9.59
C ILE A 235 -17.18 -22.43 -9.68
N LYS A 236 -16.47 -22.40 -10.79
CA LYS A 236 -15.30 -23.25 -11.01
C LYS A 236 -14.18 -22.97 -10.00
N TYR A 237 -13.91 -21.70 -9.75
CA TYR A 237 -12.90 -21.30 -8.76
C TYR A 237 -13.25 -21.79 -7.35
N GLU A 238 -14.51 -21.60 -6.93
CA GLU A 238 -14.98 -21.99 -5.61
C GLU A 238 -15.06 -23.52 -5.47
N GLN A 239 -15.39 -24.24 -6.53
CA GLN A 239 -15.34 -25.69 -6.55
C GLN A 239 -13.91 -26.23 -6.32
N ASP A 240 -12.93 -25.62 -6.98
CA ASP A 240 -11.50 -25.96 -6.79
C ASP A 240 -11.01 -25.61 -5.37
N LEU A 241 -11.45 -24.48 -4.81
CA LEU A 241 -11.06 -23.98 -3.50
C LEU A 241 -11.69 -24.81 -2.38
N LEU A 242 -13.02 -24.98 -2.42
CA LEU A 242 -13.80 -25.55 -1.33
C LEU A 242 -14.00 -27.06 -1.43
N ARG A 243 -13.85 -27.62 -2.64
CA ARG A 243 -14.06 -29.06 -2.95
C ARG A 243 -15.47 -29.56 -2.56
N VAL A 244 -16.48 -28.74 -2.78
CA VAL A 244 -17.89 -29.05 -2.53
C VAL A 244 -18.67 -29.20 -3.83
N ASP A 245 -19.88 -29.75 -3.75
CA ASP A 245 -20.77 -29.86 -4.89
C ASP A 245 -21.21 -28.48 -5.41
N ILE A 246 -21.38 -28.37 -6.74
CA ILE A 246 -21.78 -27.14 -7.41
C ILE A 246 -23.09 -26.61 -6.85
N ASN A 247 -24.06 -27.49 -6.60
CA ASN A 247 -25.38 -27.09 -6.08
C ASN A 247 -25.28 -26.32 -4.74
N ASN A 248 -24.33 -26.70 -3.86
CA ASN A 248 -24.09 -26.00 -2.59
C ASN A 248 -23.56 -24.57 -2.81
N ILE A 249 -22.71 -24.39 -3.83
CA ILE A 249 -22.14 -23.07 -4.18
C ILE A 249 -23.25 -22.19 -4.77
N GLU A 250 -24.05 -22.72 -5.72
CA GLU A 250 -25.17 -22.01 -6.35
C GLU A 250 -26.21 -21.59 -5.32
N GLU A 251 -26.58 -22.49 -4.40
CA GLU A 251 -27.49 -22.18 -3.31
C GLU A 251 -26.93 -21.05 -2.41
N ALA A 252 -25.65 -21.08 -2.09
CA ALA A 252 -25.00 -20.05 -1.31
C ALA A 252 -25.00 -18.69 -2.05
N ILE A 253 -24.73 -18.68 -3.36
CA ILE A 253 -24.80 -17.46 -4.20
C ILE A 253 -26.21 -16.87 -4.17
N ILE A 254 -27.24 -17.69 -4.33
CA ILE A 254 -28.63 -17.23 -4.27
C ILE A 254 -28.95 -16.61 -2.90
N GLN A 255 -28.52 -17.24 -1.81
CA GLN A 255 -28.72 -16.70 -0.46
C GLN A 255 -27.94 -15.41 -0.22
N MET A 256 -26.68 -15.31 -0.72
CA MET A 256 -25.87 -14.10 -0.61
C MET A 256 -26.46 -12.94 -1.44
N LYS A 257 -27.00 -13.22 -2.65
CA LYS A 257 -27.75 -12.24 -3.45
C LYS A 257 -28.98 -11.72 -2.70
N ALA A 258 -29.74 -12.61 -2.10
CA ALA A 258 -30.94 -12.23 -1.32
C ALA A 258 -30.61 -11.38 -0.08
N LYS A 259 -29.42 -11.55 0.50
CA LYS A 259 -28.88 -10.74 1.62
C LYS A 259 -28.13 -9.50 1.15
N GLU A 260 -28.09 -9.22 -0.12
CA GLU A 260 -27.34 -8.11 -0.73
C GLU A 260 -25.83 -8.10 -0.40
N GLU A 261 -25.22 -9.26 -0.20
CA GLU A 261 -23.79 -9.37 0.04
C GLU A 261 -22.99 -9.37 -1.27
N ILE A 262 -23.62 -9.86 -2.33
CA ILE A 262 -23.10 -9.87 -3.71
C ILE A 262 -24.16 -9.34 -4.67
N VAL A 263 -23.73 -8.88 -5.83
CA VAL A 263 -24.61 -8.42 -6.92
C VAL A 263 -24.37 -9.26 -8.17
N LEU A 264 -25.44 -9.74 -8.76
CA LEU A 264 -25.45 -10.40 -10.07
C LEU A 264 -25.94 -9.40 -11.12
N GLU A 265 -25.16 -9.19 -12.16
CA GLU A 265 -25.42 -8.23 -13.23
C GLU A 265 -25.44 -8.94 -14.58
N ASP A 266 -26.62 -8.92 -15.21
CA ASP A 266 -26.77 -9.35 -16.60
C ASP A 266 -26.31 -8.24 -17.54
N ARG A 267 -25.46 -8.57 -18.50
CA ARG A 267 -24.97 -7.61 -19.49
C ARG A 267 -25.46 -7.94 -20.90
N PRO A 268 -25.38 -6.99 -21.85
CA PRO A 268 -25.85 -7.18 -23.24
C PRO A 268 -25.19 -8.33 -23.99
N ASP A 269 -24.00 -8.78 -23.54
CA ASP A 269 -23.30 -9.95 -24.07
C ASP A 269 -23.96 -11.29 -23.70
N GLY A 270 -25.06 -11.25 -22.93
CA GLY A 270 -25.80 -12.43 -22.45
C GLY A 270 -25.11 -13.18 -21.34
N LYS A 271 -24.10 -12.59 -20.70
CA LYS A 271 -23.33 -13.19 -19.60
C LYS A 271 -23.73 -12.59 -18.27
N GLU A 272 -23.75 -13.43 -17.24
CA GLU A 272 -23.99 -13.03 -15.85
C GLU A 272 -22.66 -12.78 -15.14
N TRP A 273 -22.54 -11.62 -14.49
CA TRP A 273 -21.36 -11.16 -13.78
C TRP A 273 -21.63 -11.04 -12.29
N VAL A 274 -20.67 -11.50 -11.48
CA VAL A 274 -20.75 -11.49 -10.02
C VAL A 274 -19.80 -10.46 -9.46
N TYR A 275 -20.30 -9.65 -8.54
CA TYR A 275 -19.56 -8.63 -7.80
C TYR A 275 -19.68 -8.82 -6.30
N SER A 276 -18.68 -8.43 -5.55
CA SER A 276 -18.93 -8.02 -4.18
C SER A 276 -19.74 -6.72 -4.17
N LYS A 277 -20.59 -6.53 -3.15
CA LYS A 277 -21.45 -5.34 -3.04
C LYS A 277 -20.62 -4.04 -3.15
N ASN A 278 -19.51 -3.95 -2.43
CA ASN A 278 -18.67 -2.76 -2.42
C ASN A 278 -18.10 -2.41 -3.80
N PHE A 279 -17.71 -3.41 -4.59
CA PHE A 279 -17.17 -3.20 -5.94
C PHE A 279 -18.25 -2.70 -6.88
N TYR A 280 -19.42 -3.29 -6.82
CA TYR A 280 -20.57 -2.85 -7.63
C TYR A 280 -20.98 -1.41 -7.31
N GLU A 281 -21.11 -1.09 -6.01
CA GLU A 281 -21.46 0.25 -5.56
C GLU A 281 -20.40 1.29 -5.95
N ALA A 282 -19.12 0.95 -5.87
CA ALA A 282 -18.06 1.84 -6.28
C ALA A 282 -18.16 2.19 -7.79
N GLU A 283 -18.29 1.19 -8.67
CA GLU A 283 -18.46 1.45 -10.11
C GLU A 283 -19.75 2.24 -10.41
N LYS A 284 -20.85 1.90 -9.76
CA LYS A 284 -22.12 2.61 -9.90
C LYS A 284 -21.97 4.08 -9.49
N ASN A 285 -21.39 4.34 -8.33
CA ASN A 285 -21.18 5.70 -7.84
C ASN A 285 -20.27 6.51 -8.79
N ILE A 286 -19.20 5.88 -9.30
CA ILE A 286 -18.28 6.52 -10.25
C ILE A 286 -19.06 6.91 -11.52
N SER A 287 -19.84 5.99 -12.10
CA SER A 287 -20.57 6.26 -13.33
C SER A 287 -21.61 7.36 -13.15
N GLU A 288 -22.42 7.33 -12.09
CA GLU A 288 -23.40 8.36 -11.75
C GLU A 288 -22.76 9.74 -11.54
N LYS A 289 -21.63 9.79 -10.81
CA LYS A 289 -20.93 11.03 -10.50
C LYS A 289 -20.26 11.64 -11.74
N ILE A 290 -19.60 10.84 -12.57
CA ILE A 290 -18.96 11.33 -13.81
C ILE A 290 -20.02 11.91 -14.75
N VAL A 291 -21.14 11.19 -14.98
CA VAL A 291 -22.23 11.70 -15.83
C VAL A 291 -22.87 12.93 -15.20
N GLY A 292 -23.06 12.94 -13.88
CA GLY A 292 -23.59 14.10 -13.16
C GLY A 292 -22.69 15.35 -13.23
N LEU A 293 -21.37 15.17 -13.20
CA LEU A 293 -20.41 16.28 -13.38
C LEU A 293 -20.39 16.76 -14.83
N ARG A 294 -20.36 15.81 -15.80
CA ARG A 294 -20.39 16.11 -17.24
C ARG A 294 -21.58 17.00 -17.61
N ASN A 295 -22.74 16.71 -17.08
CA ASN A 295 -24.01 17.38 -17.40
C ASN A 295 -24.32 18.57 -16.48
N ALA A 296 -23.39 19.02 -15.66
CA ALA A 296 -23.62 20.16 -14.75
C ALA A 296 -23.67 21.49 -15.53
N ASP A 297 -24.71 22.32 -15.30
CA ASP A 297 -24.95 23.58 -16.02
C ASP A 297 -24.14 24.78 -15.49
N ASN A 298 -23.65 24.71 -14.26
CA ASN A 298 -23.08 25.87 -13.53
C ASN A 298 -21.54 25.96 -13.64
N VAL A 299 -20.96 25.58 -14.76
CA VAL A 299 -19.49 25.59 -14.92
C VAL A 299 -19.03 26.89 -15.57
N LYS A 300 -18.07 27.55 -14.93
CA LYS A 300 -17.46 28.77 -15.45
C LYS A 300 -16.69 28.47 -16.74
N ARG A 301 -16.94 29.27 -17.77
CA ARG A 301 -16.22 29.22 -19.06
C ARG A 301 -15.48 30.53 -19.29
N ILE A 302 -14.29 30.44 -19.86
CA ILE A 302 -13.46 31.59 -20.21
C ILE A 302 -13.82 32.00 -21.64
N ILE A 303 -14.30 33.21 -21.81
CA ILE A 303 -14.76 33.74 -23.11
C ILE A 303 -13.57 34.19 -23.97
N THR A 304 -12.56 34.80 -23.34
CA THR A 304 -11.36 35.38 -24.00
C THR A 304 -10.24 34.33 -24.24
N LEU A 305 -10.58 33.04 -24.24
CA LEU A 305 -9.64 31.91 -24.24
C LEU A 305 -8.49 32.05 -25.27
N ARG A 306 -8.82 32.37 -26.52
CA ARG A 306 -7.80 32.46 -27.59
C ARG A 306 -6.83 33.60 -27.43
N GLU A 307 -7.30 34.74 -26.94
CA GLU A 307 -6.45 35.89 -26.65
C GLU A 307 -5.58 35.63 -25.44
N ASP A 308 -6.16 35.02 -24.40
CA ASP A 308 -5.47 34.67 -23.17
C ASP A 308 -4.37 33.63 -23.42
N LEU A 309 -4.63 32.64 -24.27
CA LEU A 309 -3.63 31.61 -24.62
C LEU A 309 -2.40 32.22 -25.29
N ARG A 310 -2.56 33.16 -26.20
CA ARG A 310 -1.42 33.86 -26.83
C ARG A 310 -0.58 34.60 -25.80
N ILE A 311 -1.21 35.30 -24.87
CA ILE A 311 -0.52 36.03 -23.79
C ILE A 311 0.22 35.02 -22.87
N ILE A 312 -0.39 33.88 -22.62
CA ILE A 312 0.24 32.84 -21.77
C ILE A 312 1.41 32.20 -22.50
N GLU A 313 1.29 31.87 -23.78
CA GLU A 313 2.40 31.36 -24.62
C GLU A 313 3.62 32.30 -24.58
N ASP A 314 3.36 33.62 -24.74
CA ASP A 314 4.40 34.64 -24.64
C ASP A 314 5.03 34.72 -23.25
N ASN A 315 4.22 34.65 -22.17
CA ASN A 315 4.70 34.74 -20.79
C ASN A 315 5.53 33.57 -20.30
N ILE A 316 5.20 32.36 -20.75
CA ILE A 316 5.91 31.14 -20.34
C ILE A 316 6.94 30.66 -21.37
N ASP A 317 7.14 31.44 -22.44
CA ASP A 317 8.09 31.17 -23.54
C ASP A 317 7.88 29.75 -24.16
N ILE A 318 6.63 29.40 -24.43
CA ILE A 318 6.23 28.11 -24.98
C ILE A 318 5.26 28.32 -26.15
N GLU A 319 5.47 27.62 -27.23
CA GLU A 319 4.54 27.50 -28.34
C GLU A 319 3.72 26.20 -28.19
N LEU A 320 2.40 26.31 -28.01
CA LEU A 320 1.50 25.16 -27.92
C LEU A 320 1.24 24.59 -29.30
N SER A 321 1.31 23.26 -29.43
CA SER A 321 0.85 22.58 -30.64
C SER A 321 -0.66 22.69 -30.82
N GLU A 322 -1.15 22.40 -32.03
CA GLU A 322 -2.58 22.41 -32.35
C GLU A 322 -3.36 21.47 -31.40
N LYS A 323 -2.84 20.26 -31.15
CA LYS A 323 -3.45 19.29 -30.22
C LYS A 323 -3.44 19.75 -28.77
N GLN A 324 -2.45 20.50 -28.34
CA GLN A 324 -2.41 21.06 -26.98
C GLN A 324 -3.41 22.22 -26.83
N ARG A 325 -3.57 23.05 -27.86
CA ARG A 325 -4.62 24.08 -27.88
C ARG A 325 -6.01 23.45 -27.89
N GLU A 326 -6.24 22.43 -28.70
CA GLU A 326 -7.49 21.66 -28.70
C GLU A 326 -7.81 21.08 -27.31
N ALA A 327 -6.80 20.57 -26.60
CA ALA A 327 -6.98 20.06 -25.25
C ALA A 327 -7.44 21.16 -24.28
N ILE A 328 -6.86 22.35 -24.34
CA ILE A 328 -7.22 23.47 -23.46
C ILE A 328 -8.61 24.03 -23.84
N GLU A 329 -8.93 24.12 -25.14
CA GLU A 329 -10.26 24.51 -25.63
C GLU A 329 -11.31 23.51 -25.13
N SER A 330 -11.04 22.22 -25.23
CA SER A 330 -11.94 21.16 -24.76
C SER A 330 -12.17 21.23 -23.23
N ILE A 331 -11.13 21.51 -22.44
CA ILE A 331 -11.27 21.70 -20.97
C ILE A 331 -12.14 22.92 -20.66
N ASN A 332 -12.05 23.97 -21.46
CA ASN A 332 -12.92 25.13 -21.28
C ASN A 332 -14.39 24.81 -21.61
N GLU A 333 -14.64 24.01 -22.61
CA GLU A 333 -15.99 23.66 -23.09
C GLU A 333 -16.66 22.56 -22.26
N HIS A 334 -15.90 21.58 -21.81
CA HIS A 334 -16.41 20.40 -21.10
C HIS A 334 -16.07 20.44 -19.62
N ASN A 335 -16.91 19.81 -18.82
CA ASN A 335 -16.77 19.78 -17.35
C ASN A 335 -15.85 18.67 -16.86
N VAL A 336 -15.80 17.56 -17.62
CA VAL A 336 -14.90 16.43 -17.37
C VAL A 336 -14.12 16.17 -18.66
N CYS A 337 -12.79 16.20 -18.57
CA CYS A 337 -11.89 15.97 -19.69
C CYS A 337 -10.78 15.00 -19.34
N ILE A 338 -10.34 14.21 -20.31
CA ILE A 338 -9.18 13.35 -20.22
C ILE A 338 -8.12 13.80 -21.21
N ILE A 339 -6.87 13.92 -20.74
CA ILE A 339 -5.70 14.12 -21.58
C ILE A 339 -4.82 12.89 -21.46
N THR A 340 -4.64 12.16 -22.53
CA THR A 340 -3.76 10.98 -22.57
C THR A 340 -2.64 11.16 -23.59
N GLY A 341 -1.51 10.51 -23.36
CA GLY A 341 -0.38 10.52 -24.29
C GLY A 341 0.88 9.97 -23.66
N GLY A 342 1.82 9.55 -24.49
CA GLY A 342 3.10 9.00 -24.10
C GLY A 342 4.10 10.03 -23.52
N PRO A 343 5.35 9.63 -23.27
CA PRO A 343 6.41 10.52 -22.84
C PRO A 343 6.75 11.51 -23.97
N GLY A 344 7.12 12.74 -23.59
CA GLY A 344 7.54 13.78 -24.55
C GLY A 344 6.40 14.44 -25.36
N THR A 345 5.13 14.15 -25.07
CA THR A 345 3.96 14.74 -25.74
C THR A 345 3.47 16.06 -25.11
N GLY A 346 4.14 16.53 -24.05
CA GLY A 346 3.88 17.84 -23.46
C GLY A 346 2.70 17.93 -22.50
N LYS A 347 2.30 16.84 -21.84
CA LYS A 347 1.24 16.85 -20.81
C LYS A 347 1.48 17.90 -19.72
N THR A 348 2.70 18.00 -19.20
CA THR A 348 3.06 18.98 -18.18
C THR A 348 2.95 20.42 -18.67
N THR A 349 3.23 20.68 -19.96
CA THR A 349 3.08 21.99 -20.60
C THR A 349 1.62 22.43 -20.59
N ILE A 350 0.71 21.52 -20.94
CA ILE A 350 -0.75 21.77 -20.90
C ILE A 350 -1.19 22.08 -19.47
N ILE A 351 -0.73 21.31 -18.47
CA ILE A 351 -1.06 21.56 -17.06
C ILE A 351 -0.66 22.99 -16.65
N LYS A 352 0.56 23.41 -16.99
CA LYS A 352 1.02 24.80 -16.72
C LYS A 352 0.13 25.85 -17.37
N ALA A 353 -0.16 25.68 -18.65
CA ALA A 353 -1.01 26.62 -19.39
C ALA A 353 -2.42 26.72 -18.78
N ILE A 354 -3.01 25.59 -18.35
CA ILE A 354 -4.32 25.58 -17.68
C ILE A 354 -4.26 26.32 -16.35
N ILE A 355 -3.23 26.09 -15.54
CA ILE A 355 -3.07 26.75 -14.24
C ILE A 355 -3.01 28.28 -14.42
N GLU A 356 -2.15 28.77 -15.30
CA GLU A 356 -2.00 30.18 -15.59
C GLU A 356 -3.31 30.78 -16.11
N LEU A 357 -3.97 30.08 -17.02
CA LEU A 357 -5.24 30.51 -17.63
C LEU A 357 -6.33 30.69 -16.55
N TYR A 358 -6.52 29.67 -15.70
CA TYR A 358 -7.58 29.70 -14.69
C TYR A 358 -7.28 30.71 -13.57
N LYS A 359 -6.02 30.85 -13.15
CA LYS A 359 -5.59 31.88 -12.19
C LYS A 359 -5.80 33.31 -12.72
N LYS A 360 -5.49 33.54 -13.99
CA LYS A 360 -5.72 34.85 -14.65
C LYS A 360 -7.17 35.29 -14.52
N HIS A 361 -8.11 34.34 -14.54
CA HIS A 361 -9.55 34.59 -14.37
C HIS A 361 -10.04 34.49 -12.91
N GLY A 362 -9.14 34.49 -11.93
CA GLY A 362 -9.49 34.43 -10.50
C GLY A 362 -10.13 33.10 -10.07
N MET A 363 -9.96 32.02 -10.87
CA MET A 363 -10.41 30.70 -10.54
C MET A 363 -9.31 29.92 -9.81
N LYS A 364 -9.71 29.03 -8.92
CA LYS A 364 -8.82 28.25 -8.05
C LYS A 364 -8.52 26.87 -8.63
N PRO A 365 -7.33 26.64 -9.20
CA PRO A 365 -6.91 25.29 -9.57
C PRO A 365 -6.46 24.51 -8.34
N VAL A 366 -6.80 23.21 -8.30
CA VAL A 366 -6.34 22.24 -7.31
C VAL A 366 -5.59 21.14 -8.03
N LEU A 367 -4.33 20.92 -7.60
CA LEU A 367 -3.43 19.96 -8.22
C LEU A 367 -3.28 18.74 -7.33
N CYS A 368 -3.42 17.56 -7.91
CA CYS A 368 -3.22 16.32 -7.16
C CYS A 368 -2.71 15.17 -8.03
N ALA A 369 -2.18 14.16 -7.35
CA ALA A 369 -1.70 12.93 -7.97
C ALA A 369 -1.91 11.73 -7.03
N PRO A 370 -1.93 10.49 -7.53
CA PRO A 370 -2.11 9.30 -6.69
C PRO A 370 -0.92 9.00 -5.76
N THR A 371 0.30 9.42 -6.12
CA THR A 371 1.51 9.14 -5.35
C THR A 371 2.22 10.41 -4.88
N GLY A 372 2.97 10.32 -3.76
CA GLY A 372 3.75 11.44 -3.22
C GLY A 372 4.78 11.99 -4.20
N ARG A 373 5.43 11.10 -4.97
CA ARG A 373 6.41 11.50 -5.98
C ARG A 373 5.79 12.23 -7.17
N ALA A 374 4.67 11.74 -7.68
CA ALA A 374 3.96 12.41 -8.76
C ALA A 374 3.48 13.80 -8.32
N ALA A 375 2.93 13.93 -7.10
CA ALA A 375 2.52 15.21 -6.54
C ALA A 375 3.72 16.17 -6.40
N LYS A 376 4.85 15.69 -5.85
CA LYS A 376 6.07 16.49 -5.74
C LYS A 376 6.59 16.96 -7.09
N ARG A 377 6.67 16.05 -8.08
CA ARG A 377 7.07 16.38 -9.46
C ARG A 377 6.15 17.43 -10.06
N MET A 378 4.85 17.31 -9.83
CA MET A 378 3.86 18.29 -10.28
C MET A 378 4.11 19.67 -9.65
N THR A 379 4.42 19.72 -8.35
CA THR A 379 4.83 20.95 -7.66
C THR A 379 6.11 21.55 -8.25
N GLU A 380 7.15 20.76 -8.42
CA GLU A 380 8.45 21.22 -8.98
C GLU A 380 8.31 21.75 -10.40
N THR A 381 7.48 21.13 -11.21
CA THR A 381 7.32 21.50 -12.63
C THR A 381 6.36 22.66 -12.84
N THR A 382 5.33 22.81 -12.02
CA THR A 382 4.32 23.86 -12.16
C THR A 382 4.61 25.08 -11.27
N GLY A 383 5.38 24.92 -10.21
CA GLY A 383 5.59 25.94 -9.17
C GLY A 383 4.42 26.06 -8.18
N GLU A 384 3.38 25.24 -8.32
CA GLU A 384 2.17 25.26 -7.50
C GLU A 384 2.10 24.03 -6.58
N ASP A 385 1.54 24.23 -5.38
CA ASP A 385 1.42 23.13 -4.40
C ASP A 385 0.46 22.04 -4.89
N ALA A 386 0.99 20.85 -5.12
CA ALA A 386 0.22 19.65 -5.47
C ALA A 386 0.24 18.65 -4.31
N LYS A 387 -0.89 18.01 -4.05
CA LYS A 387 -1.06 17.06 -2.96
C LYS A 387 -1.32 15.65 -3.47
N THR A 388 -1.01 14.65 -2.66
CA THR A 388 -1.52 13.31 -2.94
C THR A 388 -3.03 13.29 -2.78
N LEU A 389 -3.73 12.45 -3.56
CA LEU A 389 -5.18 12.26 -3.41
C LEU A 389 -5.55 11.88 -1.98
N HIS A 390 -4.81 10.97 -1.35
CA HIS A 390 -5.04 10.58 0.04
C HIS A 390 -4.97 11.77 1.01
N ARG A 391 -3.97 12.65 0.84
CA ARG A 391 -3.83 13.84 1.69
C ARG A 391 -4.89 14.90 1.39
N LEU A 392 -5.25 15.07 0.12
CA LEU A 392 -6.28 16.02 -0.30
C LEU A 392 -7.66 15.66 0.24
N LEU A 393 -7.96 14.35 0.29
CA LEU A 393 -9.23 13.79 0.76
C LEU A 393 -9.24 13.49 2.27
N GLU A 394 -8.14 13.76 2.96
CA GLU A 394 -7.94 13.48 4.40
C GLU A 394 -8.21 12.02 4.77
N LEU A 395 -7.86 11.08 3.89
CA LEU A 395 -7.96 9.65 4.13
C LEU A 395 -6.90 9.14 5.13
N ALA A 396 -6.44 10.01 6.04
CA ALA A 396 -5.43 9.69 7.04
C ALA A 396 -6.01 8.71 8.09
N GLY A 397 -5.30 7.62 8.32
CA GLY A 397 -5.66 6.59 9.31
C GLY A 397 -6.24 5.31 8.72
N MET A 398 -6.40 5.22 7.40
CA MET A 398 -6.64 3.93 6.75
C MET A 398 -5.36 3.10 6.78
N SER A 399 -5.38 1.99 7.50
CA SER A 399 -4.31 0.99 7.35
C SER A 399 -4.38 0.42 5.93
N ASP A 400 -3.25 0.35 5.24
CA ASP A 400 -3.15 -0.13 3.85
C ASP A 400 -3.72 -1.55 3.62
N ASP A 401 -4.10 -2.27 4.67
CA ASP A 401 -4.29 -3.73 4.60
C ASP A 401 -5.74 -4.25 4.67
N THR A 402 -6.76 -3.49 5.12
CA THR A 402 -8.11 -4.08 5.30
C THR A 402 -9.30 -3.15 5.06
N ASP A 403 -9.12 -1.84 5.14
CA ASP A 403 -10.22 -0.88 4.96
C ASP A 403 -10.32 -0.32 3.54
N ASN A 404 -9.47 -0.80 2.61
CA ASN A 404 -9.33 -0.29 1.25
C ASN A 404 -10.58 -0.47 0.37
N PHE A 405 -11.51 -1.35 0.74
CA PHE A 405 -12.71 -1.64 -0.06
C PHE A 405 -14.00 -1.10 0.58
N ASN A 406 -13.91 -0.05 1.39
CA ASN A 406 -15.07 0.56 2.01
C ASN A 406 -15.61 1.72 1.17
N THR A 407 -16.81 1.60 0.64
CA THR A 407 -17.46 2.66 -0.14
C THR A 407 -18.04 3.80 0.71
N ASN A 408 -18.20 3.60 2.01
CA ASN A 408 -18.94 4.54 2.90
C ASN A 408 -18.06 5.52 3.70
N LEU A 409 -16.79 5.67 3.32
CA LEU A 409 -15.91 6.64 3.95
C LEU A 409 -16.39 8.07 3.74
N LEU A 410 -16.32 8.85 4.81
CA LEU A 410 -16.46 10.29 4.75
C LEU A 410 -15.17 10.88 4.16
N VAL A 411 -15.32 11.75 3.18
CA VAL A 411 -14.21 12.45 2.54
C VAL A 411 -14.37 13.95 2.73
N THR A 412 -13.26 14.65 2.85
CA THR A 412 -13.26 16.12 2.92
C THR A 412 -13.55 16.70 1.53
N PRO A 413 -14.58 17.55 1.39
CA PRO A 413 -14.88 18.20 0.12
C PRO A 413 -13.73 19.08 -0.37
N ILE A 414 -13.48 19.07 -1.67
CA ILE A 414 -12.41 19.83 -2.31
C ILE A 414 -12.94 21.23 -2.68
N ASP A 415 -12.31 22.27 -2.16
CA ASP A 415 -12.59 23.67 -2.51
C ASP A 415 -11.73 24.11 -3.69
N GLY A 416 -12.29 24.07 -4.90
CA GLY A 416 -11.62 24.46 -6.14
C GLY A 416 -12.59 24.60 -7.31
N ASP A 417 -12.23 25.42 -8.30
CA ASP A 417 -13.01 25.60 -9.53
C ASP A 417 -12.63 24.55 -10.60
N ILE A 418 -11.37 24.09 -10.57
CA ILE A 418 -10.85 23.04 -11.46
C ILE A 418 -9.90 22.14 -10.68
N ILE A 419 -10.10 20.83 -10.81
CA ILE A 419 -9.24 19.82 -10.21
C ILE A 419 -8.48 19.13 -11.34
N ILE A 420 -7.15 19.13 -11.24
CA ILE A 420 -6.24 18.51 -12.22
C ILE A 420 -5.54 17.35 -11.52
N VAL A 421 -5.75 16.16 -12.04
CA VAL A 421 -5.17 14.91 -11.53
C VAL A 421 -4.15 14.39 -12.52
N ASP A 422 -2.88 14.42 -12.15
CA ASP A 422 -1.80 13.80 -12.96
C ASP A 422 -1.59 12.33 -12.57
N GLU A 423 -0.97 11.56 -13.47
CA GLU A 423 -0.76 10.10 -13.34
C GLU A 423 -2.07 9.33 -13.07
N ALA A 424 -3.17 9.73 -13.74
CA ALA A 424 -4.50 9.16 -13.52
C ALA A 424 -4.59 7.66 -13.84
N SER A 425 -3.67 7.09 -14.62
CA SER A 425 -3.56 5.65 -14.89
C SER A 425 -3.33 4.80 -13.64
N MET A 426 -2.79 5.41 -12.57
CA MET A 426 -2.52 4.74 -11.30
C MET A 426 -3.71 4.76 -10.33
N ILE A 427 -4.80 5.44 -10.66
CA ILE A 427 -5.98 5.56 -9.79
C ILE A 427 -6.82 4.29 -9.88
N ASP A 428 -7.05 3.64 -8.75
CA ASP A 428 -7.98 2.52 -8.67
C ASP A 428 -9.43 2.96 -8.45
N MET A 429 -10.33 2.01 -8.46
CA MET A 429 -11.77 2.23 -8.35
C MET A 429 -12.18 2.94 -7.05
N PHE A 430 -11.59 2.57 -5.92
CA PHE A 430 -11.97 3.16 -4.63
C PHE A 430 -11.45 4.58 -4.48
N LEU A 431 -10.20 4.82 -4.89
CA LEU A 431 -9.62 6.15 -4.85
C LEU A 431 -10.37 7.12 -5.79
N MET A 432 -10.80 6.65 -6.97
CA MET A 432 -11.66 7.43 -7.87
C MET A 432 -13.04 7.69 -7.26
N ASN A 433 -13.65 6.70 -6.63
CA ASN A 433 -14.93 6.87 -5.93
C ASN A 433 -14.84 7.93 -4.82
N TYR A 434 -13.76 7.94 -4.03
CA TYR A 434 -13.55 8.95 -2.98
C TYR A 434 -13.31 10.34 -3.58
N LEU A 435 -12.50 10.44 -4.63
CA LEU A 435 -12.26 11.70 -5.33
C LEU A 435 -13.59 12.31 -5.82
N LEU A 436 -14.40 11.52 -6.53
CA LEU A 436 -15.66 12.00 -7.08
C LEU A 436 -16.70 12.36 -6.02
N LYS A 437 -16.66 11.74 -4.84
CA LYS A 437 -17.49 12.13 -3.68
C LYS A 437 -17.12 13.51 -3.14
N ALA A 438 -15.83 13.87 -3.22
CA ALA A 438 -15.33 15.14 -2.71
C ALA A 438 -15.53 16.33 -3.69
N ILE A 439 -15.92 16.07 -4.92
CA ILE A 439 -16.09 17.11 -5.96
C ILE A 439 -17.51 17.64 -5.97
N TYR A 440 -17.63 18.96 -5.93
CA TYR A 440 -18.94 19.65 -6.05
C TYR A 440 -19.42 19.74 -7.51
N LYS A 441 -20.73 19.77 -7.72
CA LYS A 441 -21.30 20.14 -9.00
C LYS A 441 -20.87 21.56 -9.38
N GLY A 442 -20.35 21.71 -10.60
CA GLY A 442 -19.84 22.99 -11.11
C GLY A 442 -18.31 23.12 -11.05
N THR A 443 -17.61 22.18 -10.40
CA THR A 443 -16.14 22.05 -10.48
C THR A 443 -15.75 21.25 -11.71
N LYS A 444 -14.74 21.72 -12.44
CA LYS A 444 -14.16 20.97 -13.57
C LYS A 444 -13.21 19.89 -13.09
N LEU A 445 -13.21 18.74 -13.76
CA LEU A 445 -12.30 17.63 -13.52
C LEU A 445 -11.46 17.33 -14.77
N VAL A 446 -10.16 17.40 -14.63
CA VAL A 446 -9.19 17.07 -15.69
C VAL A 446 -8.33 15.90 -15.22
N LEU A 447 -8.44 14.77 -15.93
CA LEU A 447 -7.63 13.58 -15.71
C LEU A 447 -6.50 13.54 -16.74
N VAL A 448 -5.26 13.54 -16.27
CA VAL A 448 -4.06 13.48 -17.11
C VAL A 448 -3.35 12.17 -16.86
N GLY A 449 -3.01 11.41 -17.89
CA GLY A 449 -2.37 10.12 -17.71
C GLY A 449 -1.84 9.52 -18.99
N ASP A 450 -1.35 8.31 -18.88
CA ASP A 450 -0.82 7.51 -19.97
C ASP A 450 -1.44 6.12 -19.90
N THR A 451 -2.31 5.80 -20.87
CA THR A 451 -3.05 4.52 -20.92
C THR A 451 -2.17 3.31 -21.22
N ASP A 452 -0.97 3.55 -21.74
CA ASP A 452 -0.03 2.50 -22.15
C ASP A 452 0.92 2.10 -21.00
N GLN A 453 0.95 2.88 -19.92
CA GLN A 453 1.63 2.51 -18.69
C GLN A 453 0.90 1.41 -17.93
N LEU A 454 1.56 0.87 -16.90
CA LEU A 454 0.94 -0.10 -16.01
C LEU A 454 -0.31 0.50 -15.33
N PRO A 455 -1.41 -0.25 -15.25
CA PRO A 455 -2.60 0.18 -14.54
C PRO A 455 -2.37 0.27 -13.03
N SER A 456 -3.38 0.78 -12.30
CA SER A 456 -3.41 0.80 -10.83
C SER A 456 -3.11 -0.58 -10.21
N VAL A 457 -2.60 -0.62 -8.99
CA VAL A 457 -2.42 -1.89 -8.25
C VAL A 457 -3.79 -2.42 -7.79
N GLY A 458 -4.67 -1.52 -7.33
CA GLY A 458 -6.03 -1.87 -6.90
C GLY A 458 -6.99 -2.22 -8.04
N PRO A 459 -8.25 -2.59 -7.70
CA PRO A 459 -9.25 -3.04 -8.66
C PRO A 459 -9.74 -1.91 -9.58
N GLY A 460 -10.15 -2.31 -10.79
CA GLY A 460 -10.65 -1.41 -11.82
C GLY A 460 -9.59 -0.96 -12.83
N SER A 461 -10.03 -0.51 -13.99
CA SER A 461 -9.19 0.06 -15.05
C SER A 461 -9.71 1.46 -15.40
N ILE A 462 -9.79 2.32 -14.40
CA ILE A 462 -10.61 3.52 -14.39
C ILE A 462 -10.38 4.43 -15.59
N LEU A 463 -9.13 4.84 -15.84
CA LEU A 463 -8.83 5.75 -16.94
C LEU A 463 -9.22 5.13 -18.30
N LYS A 464 -8.89 3.86 -18.49
CA LYS A 464 -9.21 3.14 -19.71
C LYS A 464 -10.72 2.93 -19.88
N ASP A 465 -11.41 2.50 -18.82
CA ASP A 465 -12.85 2.25 -18.85
C ASP A 465 -13.65 3.52 -19.18
N ILE A 466 -13.22 4.68 -18.64
CA ILE A 466 -13.86 5.96 -18.95
C ILE A 466 -13.61 6.36 -20.41
N ILE A 467 -12.40 6.16 -20.92
CA ILE A 467 -12.07 6.45 -22.33
C ILE A 467 -12.87 5.54 -23.27
N ASP A 468 -12.89 4.23 -22.99
CA ASP A 468 -13.56 3.22 -23.82
C ASP A 468 -15.09 3.46 -23.87
N SER A 469 -15.67 4.02 -22.78
CA SER A 469 -17.10 4.38 -22.74
C SER A 469 -17.51 5.51 -23.69
N LYS A 470 -16.55 6.31 -24.15
CA LYS A 470 -16.76 7.51 -24.98
C LYS A 470 -17.72 8.55 -24.38
N GLN A 471 -17.99 8.45 -23.08
CA GLN A 471 -18.89 9.36 -22.37
C GLN A 471 -18.21 10.62 -21.89
N VAL A 472 -16.87 10.69 -21.92
CA VAL A 472 -16.05 11.81 -21.48
C VAL A 472 -15.16 12.26 -22.62
N GLN A 473 -15.06 13.59 -22.82
CA GLN A 473 -14.18 14.16 -23.82
C GLN A 473 -12.73 13.77 -23.56
N THR A 474 -12.13 13.12 -24.54
CA THR A 474 -10.76 12.62 -24.44
C THR A 474 -9.91 13.17 -25.58
N ILE A 475 -8.77 13.72 -25.22
CA ILE A 475 -7.77 14.22 -26.16
C ILE A 475 -6.51 13.36 -26.05
N THR A 476 -6.13 12.76 -27.16
CA THR A 476 -4.92 11.95 -27.27
C THR A 476 -3.80 12.77 -27.90
N LEU A 477 -2.70 12.93 -27.16
CA LEU A 477 -1.50 13.62 -27.60
C LEU A 477 -0.55 12.62 -28.25
N ASN A 478 -0.49 12.60 -29.57
CA ASN A 478 0.32 11.65 -30.33
C ASN A 478 1.64 12.28 -30.85
N GLN A 479 1.72 13.59 -30.87
CA GLN A 479 2.89 14.29 -31.41
C GLN A 479 4.03 14.34 -30.39
N ILE A 480 5.19 13.83 -30.78
CA ILE A 480 6.43 13.96 -30.00
C ILE A 480 7.06 15.29 -30.36
N PHE A 481 7.37 16.13 -29.37
CA PHE A 481 8.04 17.40 -29.62
C PHE A 481 9.46 17.20 -30.13
N ARG A 482 9.92 18.07 -31.01
CA ARG A 482 11.24 18.00 -31.67
C ARG A 482 12.42 17.80 -30.71
N GLN A 483 12.39 18.43 -29.55
CA GLN A 483 13.43 18.20 -28.53
C GLN A 483 13.36 16.79 -27.96
N ALA A 484 12.17 16.28 -27.69
CA ALA A 484 11.93 14.94 -27.18
C ALA A 484 12.26 13.87 -28.25
N ALA A 485 12.00 14.16 -29.53
CA ALA A 485 12.27 13.27 -30.65
C ALA A 485 13.77 12.99 -30.86
N LYS A 486 14.68 13.83 -30.32
CA LYS A 486 16.11 13.56 -30.32
C LYS A 486 16.53 12.46 -29.34
N SER A 487 15.73 12.20 -28.33
CA SER A 487 16.01 11.18 -27.31
C SER A 487 15.70 9.77 -27.82
N LYS A 488 16.71 8.90 -27.91
CA LYS A 488 16.50 7.46 -28.22
C LYS A 488 15.61 6.79 -27.16
N ILE A 489 15.62 7.26 -25.90
CA ILE A 489 14.73 6.74 -24.84
C ILE A 489 13.28 6.92 -25.26
N ILE A 490 12.90 8.14 -25.67
CA ILE A 490 11.53 8.48 -26.03
C ILE A 490 11.14 7.78 -27.33
N VAL A 491 11.98 7.85 -28.35
CA VAL A 491 11.71 7.16 -29.64
C VAL A 491 11.51 5.66 -29.42
N ASN A 492 12.41 5.02 -28.64
CA ASN A 492 12.28 3.59 -28.35
C ASN A 492 11.07 3.26 -27.49
N ALA A 493 10.66 4.14 -26.57
CA ALA A 493 9.43 3.94 -25.81
C ALA A 493 8.19 3.91 -26.71
N HIS A 494 8.09 4.84 -27.67
CA HIS A 494 6.99 4.85 -28.67
C HIS A 494 7.04 3.60 -29.55
N ARG A 495 8.22 3.22 -30.09
CA ARG A 495 8.38 2.00 -30.88
C ARG A 495 7.96 0.74 -30.11
N VAL A 496 8.36 0.64 -28.84
CA VAL A 496 7.91 -0.47 -27.96
C VAL A 496 6.40 -0.49 -27.84
N ASN A 497 5.78 0.67 -27.69
CA ASN A 497 4.32 0.77 -27.58
C ASN A 497 3.61 0.30 -28.88
N GLU A 498 4.22 0.52 -30.02
CA GLU A 498 3.76 0.05 -31.33
C GLU A 498 4.12 -1.43 -31.60
N GLY A 499 4.91 -2.06 -30.73
CA GLY A 499 5.37 -3.45 -30.88
C GLY A 499 6.63 -3.58 -31.71
N GLU A 500 7.37 -2.51 -31.91
CA GLU A 500 8.59 -2.47 -32.68
C GLU A 500 9.84 -2.63 -31.82
N SER A 501 10.88 -3.19 -32.43
CA SER A 501 12.19 -3.38 -31.77
C SER A 501 12.93 -2.07 -31.52
N PHE A 502 13.85 -2.06 -30.56
CA PHE A 502 14.69 -0.92 -30.24
C PHE A 502 15.56 -0.46 -31.42
N ILE A 503 15.73 0.84 -31.53
CA ILE A 503 16.84 1.43 -32.23
C ILE A 503 18.05 1.37 -31.26
N SER A 504 19.05 0.56 -31.59
CA SER A 504 20.22 0.37 -30.73
C SER A 504 21.52 0.50 -31.54
N GLY A 505 22.65 0.67 -30.85
CA GLY A 505 23.97 0.81 -31.48
C GLY A 505 24.24 2.22 -32.00
N ASN A 506 25.10 2.31 -33.04
CA ASN A 506 25.60 3.59 -33.57
C ASN A 506 24.64 4.31 -34.55
N VAL A 507 23.34 4.05 -34.44
CA VAL A 507 22.35 4.78 -35.24
C VAL A 507 22.28 6.22 -34.71
N LYS A 508 22.62 7.18 -35.54
CA LYS A 508 22.68 8.61 -35.19
C LYS A 508 21.50 9.42 -35.69
N GLU A 509 20.74 8.88 -36.64
CA GLU A 509 19.63 9.58 -37.25
C GLU A 509 18.41 8.64 -37.38
N THR A 510 17.24 9.18 -37.27
CA THR A 510 15.96 8.50 -37.55
C THR A 510 15.01 9.45 -38.24
N GLN A 511 14.03 8.91 -38.96
CA GLN A 511 12.99 9.70 -39.63
C GLN A 511 11.74 9.69 -38.76
N ILE A 512 11.26 10.88 -38.40
CA ILE A 512 9.99 11.09 -37.65
C ILE A 512 9.26 12.21 -38.38
N ASP A 513 8.00 11.99 -38.73
CA ASP A 513 7.16 12.94 -39.45
C ASP A 513 7.84 13.52 -40.71
N GLU A 514 8.49 12.66 -41.52
CA GLU A 514 9.25 13.02 -42.75
C GLU A 514 10.52 13.86 -42.54
N GLU A 515 10.87 14.23 -41.29
CA GLU A 515 12.11 14.93 -40.95
C GLU A 515 13.20 13.96 -40.47
N ASN A 516 14.46 14.20 -40.90
CA ASN A 516 15.61 13.50 -40.36
C ASN A 516 16.03 14.15 -39.03
N ILE A 517 16.00 13.35 -37.96
CA ILE A 517 16.32 13.80 -36.60
C ILE A 517 17.61 13.14 -36.13
N GLU A 518 18.57 13.96 -35.70
CA GLU A 518 19.81 13.49 -35.06
C GLU A 518 19.49 12.99 -33.63
N LEU A 519 19.89 11.74 -33.33
CA LEU A 519 19.56 11.07 -32.09
C LEU A 519 20.70 11.22 -31.04
N LEU A 520 20.30 11.43 -29.79
CA LEU A 520 21.19 11.46 -28.63
C LEU A 520 21.68 10.04 -28.26
N ASP A 521 22.87 9.95 -27.64
CA ASP A 521 23.38 8.70 -27.09
C ASP A 521 22.92 8.50 -25.64
N ASP A 522 21.61 8.44 -25.45
CA ASP A 522 20.92 8.31 -24.16
C ASP A 522 20.27 6.93 -23.94
N PHE A 523 20.44 5.99 -24.89
CA PHE A 523 19.89 4.64 -24.80
C PHE A 523 20.92 3.59 -25.21
N PHE A 524 21.08 2.56 -24.35
CA PHE A 524 21.95 1.42 -24.64
C PHE A 524 21.21 0.10 -24.36
N TYR A 525 21.42 -0.87 -25.24
CA TYR A 525 20.95 -2.23 -25.05
C TYR A 525 22.12 -3.20 -24.95
N ILE A 526 22.18 -3.97 -23.88
CA ILE A 526 23.18 -5.00 -23.61
C ILE A 526 22.50 -6.37 -23.71
N ASN A 527 22.75 -7.08 -24.80
CA ASN A 527 22.23 -8.42 -25.00
C ASN A 527 23.06 -9.43 -24.19
N GLU A 528 22.51 -9.90 -23.08
CA GLU A 528 23.10 -10.91 -22.22
C GLU A 528 21.98 -11.81 -21.63
N ALA A 529 22.18 -13.13 -21.70
CA ALA A 529 21.24 -14.12 -21.18
C ALA A 529 21.68 -14.73 -19.85
N ASN A 530 22.99 -14.73 -19.56
CA ASN A 530 23.52 -15.31 -18.34
C ASN A 530 23.28 -14.39 -17.15
N GLN A 531 22.53 -14.86 -16.17
CA GLN A 531 22.12 -14.07 -14.99
C GLN A 531 23.31 -13.57 -14.18
N GLU A 532 24.39 -14.35 -14.04
CA GLU A 532 25.57 -13.96 -13.28
C GLU A 532 26.35 -12.86 -13.99
N LYS A 533 26.46 -12.94 -15.34
CA LYS A 533 27.06 -11.87 -16.13
C LYS A 533 26.23 -10.60 -16.10
N ILE A 534 24.90 -10.71 -16.07
CA ILE A 534 24.01 -9.56 -15.88
C ILE A 534 24.28 -8.91 -14.53
N GLN A 535 24.37 -9.67 -13.43
CA GLN A 535 24.71 -9.13 -12.10
C GLN A 535 26.08 -8.44 -12.11
N GLN A 536 27.11 -9.05 -12.68
CA GLN A 536 28.45 -8.45 -12.82
C GLN A 536 28.43 -7.15 -13.62
N THR A 537 27.64 -7.11 -14.70
CA THR A 537 27.47 -5.92 -15.53
C THR A 537 26.80 -4.80 -14.75
N ILE A 538 25.73 -5.09 -14.02
CA ILE A 538 25.03 -4.12 -13.15
C ILE A 538 26.02 -3.53 -12.13
N VAL A 539 26.73 -4.39 -11.41
CA VAL A 539 27.74 -3.97 -10.42
C VAL A 539 28.81 -3.08 -11.06
N SER A 540 29.35 -3.48 -12.21
CA SER A 540 30.36 -2.71 -12.94
C SER A 540 29.87 -1.34 -13.38
N LEU A 541 28.61 -1.25 -13.85
CA LEU A 541 27.98 0.01 -14.22
C LEU A 541 27.83 0.92 -13.00
N CYS A 542 27.30 0.41 -11.90
CA CYS A 542 27.05 1.17 -10.68
C CYS A 542 28.35 1.62 -9.99
N LYS A 543 29.38 0.75 -9.90
CA LYS A 543 30.64 1.06 -9.21
C LYS A 543 31.49 2.12 -9.89
N GLY A 544 31.47 2.24 -11.22
CA GLY A 544 32.42 3.15 -11.84
C GLY A 544 32.28 3.42 -13.32
N ARG A 545 31.67 2.52 -14.12
CA ARG A 545 31.55 2.78 -15.56
C ARG A 545 30.69 4.00 -15.85
N LEU A 546 29.54 4.15 -15.17
CA LEU A 546 28.63 5.28 -15.33
C LEU A 546 29.21 6.58 -14.75
N LYS A 547 30.02 6.51 -13.70
CA LYS A 547 30.74 7.65 -13.17
C LYS A 547 31.77 8.18 -14.20
N LYS A 548 32.46 7.28 -14.90
CA LYS A 548 33.41 7.66 -15.98
C LYS A 548 32.69 8.15 -17.24
N PHE A 549 31.51 7.62 -17.55
CA PHE A 549 30.77 7.95 -18.76
C PHE A 549 30.13 9.34 -18.71
N GLY A 550 29.47 9.70 -17.62
CA GLY A 550 28.70 10.95 -17.51
C GLY A 550 28.71 11.56 -16.10
N ASN A 551 29.70 11.19 -15.26
CA ASN A 551 29.78 11.60 -13.85
C ASN A 551 28.54 11.25 -13.04
N TYR A 552 27.86 10.13 -13.37
CA TYR A 552 26.69 9.64 -12.63
C TYR A 552 27.13 8.89 -11.38
N ASP A 553 26.60 9.33 -10.24
CA ASP A 553 26.78 8.67 -8.96
C ASP A 553 25.58 7.76 -8.64
N PHE A 554 25.87 6.58 -8.04
CA PHE A 554 24.81 5.61 -7.77
C PHE A 554 23.76 6.15 -6.82
N PHE A 555 24.17 6.75 -5.73
CA PHE A 555 23.23 7.17 -4.68
C PHE A 555 22.35 8.38 -5.07
N SER A 556 22.81 9.17 -6.05
CA SER A 556 22.14 10.40 -6.48
C SER A 556 21.38 10.26 -7.81
N ASN A 557 21.91 9.49 -8.77
CA ASN A 557 21.45 9.54 -10.15
C ASN A 557 20.92 8.22 -10.69
N ILE A 558 21.41 7.06 -10.17
CA ILE A 558 21.18 5.76 -10.80
C ILE A 558 20.14 4.97 -10.03
N GLN A 559 19.20 4.34 -10.77
CA GLN A 559 18.27 3.37 -10.21
C GLN A 559 18.28 2.08 -11.04
N VAL A 560 18.45 0.95 -10.36
CA VAL A 560 18.25 -0.37 -10.97
C VAL A 560 16.80 -0.76 -10.86
N ILE A 561 16.19 -1.15 -11.99
CA ILE A 561 14.77 -1.54 -12.06
C ILE A 561 14.67 -2.96 -12.62
N THR A 562 13.87 -3.81 -11.97
CA THR A 562 13.65 -5.21 -12.38
C THR A 562 12.15 -5.57 -12.33
N PRO A 563 11.67 -6.52 -13.15
CA PRO A 563 10.27 -6.95 -13.16
C PRO A 563 9.82 -7.66 -11.87
N THR A 564 10.74 -8.31 -11.15
CA THR A 564 10.41 -9.30 -10.11
C THR A 564 11.09 -9.02 -8.77
N LYS A 565 10.48 -9.52 -7.68
CA LYS A 565 11.09 -9.52 -6.34
C LYS A 565 11.97 -10.75 -6.09
N LYS A 566 11.65 -11.90 -6.70
CA LYS A 566 12.29 -13.19 -6.44
C LYS A 566 13.27 -13.58 -7.55
N GLY A 567 14.23 -14.46 -7.22
CA GLY A 567 15.23 -14.98 -8.14
C GLY A 567 16.49 -14.12 -8.20
N LYS A 568 17.56 -14.64 -8.87
CA LYS A 568 18.90 -14.02 -8.92
C LYS A 568 18.91 -12.55 -9.43
N LEU A 569 17.96 -12.21 -10.30
CA LEU A 569 17.80 -10.86 -10.84
C LEU A 569 16.58 -10.14 -10.25
N GLY A 570 15.98 -10.68 -9.18
CA GLY A 570 14.94 -10.02 -8.41
C GLY A 570 15.49 -9.01 -7.41
N THR A 571 14.62 -8.12 -6.92
CA THR A 571 15.05 -7.05 -6.01
C THR A 571 15.70 -7.57 -4.73
N LYS A 572 15.25 -8.72 -4.18
CA LYS A 572 15.84 -9.28 -2.95
C LYS A 572 17.32 -9.57 -3.11
N GLU A 573 17.68 -10.38 -4.11
CA GLU A 573 19.06 -10.77 -4.38
C GLU A 573 19.92 -9.61 -4.89
N LEU A 574 19.36 -8.76 -5.76
CA LEU A 574 20.08 -7.59 -6.27
C LEU A 574 20.36 -6.58 -5.15
N ASN A 575 19.48 -6.37 -4.20
CA ASN A 575 19.72 -5.47 -3.07
C ASN A 575 20.86 -5.97 -2.18
N VAL A 576 20.87 -7.27 -1.85
CA VAL A 576 21.98 -7.87 -1.07
C VAL A 576 23.31 -7.74 -1.82
N LEU A 577 23.33 -8.06 -3.12
CA LEU A 577 24.51 -7.94 -3.95
C LEU A 577 25.02 -6.50 -4.03
N LEU A 578 24.13 -5.55 -4.33
CA LEU A 578 24.48 -4.16 -4.50
C LEU A 578 24.88 -3.49 -3.18
N GLN A 579 24.25 -3.82 -2.06
CA GLN A 579 24.68 -3.38 -0.74
C GLN A 579 26.13 -3.81 -0.49
N LYS A 580 26.42 -5.10 -0.65
CA LYS A 580 27.77 -5.65 -0.46
C LYS A 580 28.82 -4.95 -1.31
N GLU A 581 28.47 -4.61 -2.55
CA GLU A 581 29.39 -4.08 -3.55
C GLU A 581 29.55 -2.55 -3.53
N LEU A 582 28.50 -1.81 -3.14
CA LEU A 582 28.45 -0.35 -3.15
C LEU A 582 28.56 0.28 -1.76
N ASN A 583 28.10 -0.44 -0.75
CA ASN A 583 28.18 -0.04 0.66
C ASN A 583 28.67 -1.22 1.50
N PRO A 584 29.98 -1.62 1.35
CA PRO A 584 30.54 -2.74 2.11
C PRO A 584 30.54 -2.49 3.63
N GLU A 585 30.67 -3.56 4.37
CA GLU A 585 30.86 -3.49 5.82
C GLU A 585 32.19 -2.78 6.15
N GLU A 586 32.12 -1.79 7.01
CA GLU A 586 33.25 -1.00 7.50
C GLU A 586 33.14 -0.82 9.01
N VAL A 587 34.26 -0.73 9.71
CA VAL A 587 34.31 -0.60 11.18
C VAL A 587 33.59 0.65 11.67
N ASP A 588 33.59 1.70 10.86
CA ASP A 588 33.03 3.01 11.22
C ASP A 588 31.53 3.15 10.89
N LYS A 589 30.90 2.10 10.31
CA LYS A 589 29.47 2.11 9.98
C LYS A 589 28.68 1.24 10.95
N ASP A 590 27.67 1.84 11.54
CA ASP A 590 26.74 1.10 12.36
C ASP A 590 25.73 0.30 11.54
N GLU A 591 25.33 -0.83 12.08
CA GLU A 591 24.38 -1.76 11.47
C GLU A 591 23.22 -2.10 12.41
N LYS A 592 22.05 -2.36 11.84
CA LYS A 592 20.84 -2.76 12.53
C LYS A 592 20.17 -3.93 11.82
N GLU A 593 20.02 -5.03 12.49
CA GLU A 593 19.25 -6.18 11.99
C GLU A 593 17.76 -6.02 12.31
N PHE A 594 16.92 -6.28 11.31
CA PHE A 594 15.48 -6.31 11.44
C PHE A 594 14.92 -7.45 10.56
N GLY A 595 14.51 -8.54 11.17
CA GLY A 595 14.10 -9.77 10.47
C GLY A 595 15.23 -10.34 9.61
N GLU A 596 14.97 -10.47 8.30
CA GLU A 596 15.97 -10.93 7.31
C GLU A 596 16.81 -9.78 6.72
N ILE A 597 16.50 -8.53 7.07
CA ILE A 597 17.14 -7.35 6.49
C ILE A 597 18.21 -6.85 7.46
N LYS A 598 19.40 -6.58 6.93
CA LYS A 598 20.50 -5.95 7.66
C LYS A 598 20.72 -4.54 7.10
N PHE A 599 20.21 -3.55 7.80
CA PHE A 599 20.41 -2.14 7.48
C PHE A 599 21.79 -1.65 7.93
N ARG A 600 22.40 -0.80 7.13
CA ARG A 600 23.71 -0.19 7.38
C ARG A 600 23.66 1.30 7.09
N GLU A 601 24.42 2.10 7.80
CA GLU A 601 24.59 3.52 7.48
C GLU A 601 25.00 3.68 6.01
N GLN A 602 24.47 4.69 5.35
CA GLN A 602 24.56 4.96 3.91
C GLN A 602 23.81 3.98 2.99
N ASP A 603 23.00 3.05 3.52
CA ASP A 603 22.13 2.22 2.68
C ASP A 603 21.08 3.05 1.95
N ARG A 604 20.85 2.72 0.68
CA ARG A 604 19.73 3.24 -0.10
C ARG A 604 18.46 2.49 0.31
N VAL A 605 17.45 3.24 0.78
CA VAL A 605 16.20 2.67 1.31
C VAL A 605 14.97 3.34 0.70
N MET A 606 13.83 2.67 0.80
CA MET A 606 12.52 3.15 0.37
C MET A 606 11.49 2.92 1.47
N GLN A 607 10.66 3.94 1.70
CA GLN A 607 9.43 3.80 2.47
C GLN A 607 8.43 2.93 1.71
N THR A 608 7.85 1.91 2.35
CA THR A 608 6.98 0.93 1.70
C THR A 608 5.51 1.08 2.05
N LYS A 609 5.19 1.91 3.04
CA LYS A 609 3.83 2.21 3.52
C LYS A 609 3.67 3.71 3.73
N ASN A 610 2.43 4.20 3.70
CA ASN A 610 2.14 5.58 4.11
C ASN A 610 2.16 5.67 5.63
N ASN A 611 3.03 6.52 6.20
CA ASN A 611 3.04 6.83 7.63
C ASN A 611 2.80 8.32 7.82
N TYR A 612 1.57 8.69 8.10
CA TYR A 612 1.14 10.10 8.26
C TYR A 612 1.61 10.73 9.57
N ASN A 613 2.00 9.91 10.55
CA ASN A 613 2.38 10.35 11.89
C ASN A 613 3.90 10.47 12.06
N LEU A 614 4.69 9.91 11.15
CA LEU A 614 6.14 9.95 11.24
C LEU A 614 6.63 11.39 11.07
N LEU A 615 7.25 11.90 12.12
CA LEU A 615 7.76 13.26 12.15
C LEU A 615 9.05 13.37 11.33
N TRP A 616 9.17 14.48 10.61
CA TRP A 616 10.38 14.80 9.87
C TRP A 616 10.82 16.24 10.10
N GLU A 617 12.11 16.47 9.96
CA GLU A 617 12.73 17.77 9.95
C GLU A 617 13.44 18.00 8.59
N LYS A 618 13.48 19.24 8.15
CA LYS A 618 14.19 19.65 6.93
C LYS A 618 14.84 20.99 7.14
N ASP A 619 16.11 21.13 6.73
CA ASP A 619 16.80 22.40 6.76
C ASP A 619 16.26 23.32 5.67
N ASN A 620 15.90 24.54 6.05
CA ASN A 620 15.45 25.56 5.10
C ASN A 620 16.59 26.55 4.84
N ASP A 621 17.25 26.40 3.69
CA ASP A 621 18.41 27.21 3.31
C ASP A 621 18.09 28.72 3.21
N ARG A 622 16.83 29.09 3.01
CA ARG A 622 16.42 30.52 2.89
C ARG A 622 16.21 31.18 4.24
N THR A 623 15.77 30.43 5.25
CA THR A 623 15.40 31.00 6.55
C THR A 623 16.35 30.62 7.66
N PHE A 624 17.32 29.73 7.41
CA PHE A 624 18.21 29.13 8.43
C PHE A 624 17.46 28.48 9.61
N ARG A 625 16.20 28.10 9.41
CA ARG A 625 15.35 27.43 10.39
C ARG A 625 14.99 26.03 9.89
N LYS A 626 14.82 25.12 10.83
CA LYS A 626 14.29 23.80 10.51
C LYS A 626 12.79 23.90 10.23
N GLU A 627 12.37 23.37 9.12
CA GLU A 627 10.99 23.10 8.81
C GLU A 627 10.62 21.77 9.46
N LEU A 628 9.53 21.73 10.21
CA LEU A 628 9.02 20.52 10.86
C LEU A 628 7.69 20.14 10.21
N GLY A 629 7.51 18.86 10.01
CA GLY A 629 6.26 18.33 9.48
C GLY A 629 6.07 16.87 9.84
N ASN A 630 4.99 16.30 9.34
CA ASN A 630 4.64 14.91 9.51
C ASN A 630 4.27 14.27 8.17
N GLY A 631 4.44 12.96 8.11
CA GLY A 631 4.12 12.14 6.96
C GLY A 631 5.30 11.82 6.04
N ILE A 632 5.62 10.52 5.97
CA ILE A 632 6.50 9.92 4.96
C ILE A 632 5.68 8.89 4.21
N PHE A 633 5.77 8.90 2.87
CA PHE A 633 4.83 8.18 2.03
C PHE A 633 5.48 7.03 1.26
N ASN A 634 4.65 6.05 0.91
CA ASN A 634 5.05 4.91 0.10
C ASN A 634 5.75 5.35 -1.20
N GLY A 635 6.90 4.76 -1.46
CA GLY A 635 7.75 5.06 -2.62
C GLY A 635 8.80 6.16 -2.37
N GLU A 636 8.78 6.91 -1.26
CA GLU A 636 9.83 7.89 -0.98
C GLU A 636 11.17 7.17 -0.77
N LEU A 637 12.21 7.63 -1.49
CA LEU A 637 13.57 7.09 -1.40
C LEU A 637 14.44 7.98 -0.52
N GLY A 638 15.35 7.33 0.21
CA GLY A 638 16.30 8.02 1.06
C GLY A 638 17.57 7.21 1.26
N ILE A 639 18.45 7.74 2.08
CA ILE A 639 19.69 7.11 2.50
C ILE A 639 19.68 7.06 4.04
N ILE A 640 20.09 5.96 4.61
CA ILE A 640 20.28 5.86 6.06
C ILE A 640 21.44 6.79 6.45
N ASP A 641 21.11 7.86 7.15
CA ASP A 641 22.06 8.88 7.58
C ASP A 641 22.83 8.41 8.82
N ARG A 642 22.12 7.84 9.79
CA ARG A 642 22.69 7.38 11.05
C ARG A 642 21.88 6.27 11.69
N ILE A 643 22.58 5.33 12.33
CA ILE A 643 21.99 4.29 13.19
C ILE A 643 22.45 4.53 14.63
N ASN A 644 21.51 4.73 15.55
CA ASN A 644 21.81 4.85 16.99
C ASN A 644 21.48 3.52 17.67
N LYS A 645 22.53 2.80 18.09
CA LYS A 645 22.39 1.50 18.78
C LYS A 645 21.85 1.64 20.19
N GLU A 646 22.13 2.75 20.90
CA GLU A 646 21.68 2.99 22.28
C GLU A 646 20.19 3.29 22.31
N GLU A 647 19.73 4.20 21.47
CA GLU A 647 18.31 4.57 21.32
C GLU A 647 17.53 3.60 20.40
N LYS A 648 18.22 2.66 19.76
CA LYS A 648 17.68 1.70 18.80
C LYS A 648 16.92 2.34 17.63
N THR A 649 17.34 3.54 17.20
CA THR A 649 16.70 4.32 16.15
C THR A 649 17.53 4.34 14.86
N VAL A 650 16.85 4.56 13.72
CA VAL A 650 17.45 4.71 12.39
C VAL A 650 17.00 6.05 11.81
N LYS A 651 17.95 6.93 11.51
CA LYS A 651 17.67 8.19 10.80
C LYS A 651 17.82 8.00 9.31
N VAL A 652 16.80 8.41 8.57
CA VAL A 652 16.78 8.36 7.10
C VAL A 652 16.67 9.78 6.56
N LYS A 653 17.61 10.14 5.69
CA LYS A 653 17.55 11.37 4.90
C LYS A 653 16.96 11.06 3.53
N PHE A 654 15.79 11.60 3.26
CA PHE A 654 15.06 11.41 2.00
C PHE A 654 15.59 12.32 0.89
N ASP A 655 15.33 11.94 -0.37
CA ASP A 655 15.80 12.67 -1.56
C ASP A 655 15.27 14.12 -1.64
N ASP A 656 14.20 14.44 -0.93
CA ASP A 656 13.66 15.80 -0.83
C ASP A 656 14.23 16.63 0.32
N GLY A 657 15.20 16.07 1.05
CA GLY A 657 15.89 16.70 2.16
C GLY A 657 15.21 16.55 3.51
N LYS A 658 14.05 15.85 3.59
CA LYS A 658 13.44 15.48 4.87
C LYS A 658 14.33 14.48 5.61
N ILE A 659 14.42 14.61 6.93
CA ILE A 659 15.08 13.66 7.81
C ILE A 659 14.04 13.13 8.78
N ALA A 660 13.80 11.82 8.77
CA ALA A 660 12.89 11.17 9.69
C ALA A 660 13.62 10.14 10.55
N THR A 661 13.16 9.95 11.77
CA THR A 661 13.72 8.98 12.72
C THR A 661 12.74 7.84 12.90
N TYR A 662 13.21 6.64 12.61
CA TYR A 662 12.47 5.38 12.76
C TYR A 662 12.86 4.70 14.05
N ASP A 663 11.90 4.29 14.82
CA ASP A 663 12.11 3.34 15.90
C ASP A 663 11.98 1.88 15.41
N ASN A 664 12.11 0.92 16.32
CA ASN A 664 11.98 -0.48 15.93
C ASN A 664 10.60 -0.85 15.41
N THR A 665 9.56 -0.11 15.77
CA THR A 665 8.17 -0.38 15.35
C THR A 665 7.91 0.03 13.92
N ASP A 666 8.65 1.03 13.44
CA ASP A 666 8.50 1.59 12.10
C ASP A 666 9.43 0.96 11.05
N LEU A 667 10.44 0.18 11.48
CA LEU A 667 11.43 -0.40 10.56
C LEU A 667 10.84 -1.40 9.55
N ASP A 668 9.67 -1.97 9.83
CA ASP A 668 8.95 -2.83 8.88
C ASP A 668 8.44 -2.07 7.65
N GLN A 669 8.49 -0.73 7.70
CA GLN A 669 8.10 0.17 6.63
C GLN A 669 9.26 0.52 5.70
N LEU A 670 10.49 0.09 6.01
CA LEU A 670 11.68 0.33 5.19
C LEU A 670 12.12 -0.95 4.47
N GLU A 671 12.48 -0.80 3.20
CA GLU A 671 13.17 -1.84 2.41
C GLU A 671 14.41 -1.24 1.75
N HIS A 672 15.42 -2.08 1.47
CA HIS A 672 16.53 -1.67 0.61
C HIS A 672 16.03 -1.27 -0.78
N ALA A 673 16.61 -0.24 -1.36
CA ALA A 673 16.21 0.33 -2.63
C ALA A 673 17.36 0.55 -3.62
N TYR A 674 18.42 -0.25 -3.53
CA TYR A 674 19.46 -0.31 -4.57
C TYR A 674 18.84 -0.77 -5.90
N ALA A 675 17.97 -1.77 -5.84
CA ALA A 675 17.12 -2.20 -6.94
C ALA A 675 15.64 -2.20 -6.50
N ILE A 676 14.75 -1.70 -7.36
CA ILE A 676 13.31 -1.65 -7.12
C ILE A 676 12.55 -2.35 -8.25
N THR A 677 11.28 -2.71 -7.99
CA THR A 677 10.43 -3.26 -9.06
C THR A 677 9.87 -2.14 -9.95
N VAL A 678 9.49 -2.51 -11.20
CA VAL A 678 8.82 -1.57 -12.12
C VAL A 678 7.57 -0.96 -11.48
N HIS A 679 6.76 -1.74 -10.76
CA HIS A 679 5.57 -1.22 -10.07
C HIS A 679 5.93 -0.16 -9.00
N LYS A 680 7.01 -0.38 -8.25
CA LYS A 680 7.48 0.60 -7.25
C LYS A 680 8.16 1.83 -7.86
N SER A 681 8.51 1.81 -9.15
CA SER A 681 9.05 2.97 -9.87
C SER A 681 7.97 3.87 -10.49
N GLN A 682 6.70 3.45 -10.49
CA GLN A 682 5.60 4.26 -11.02
C GLN A 682 5.52 5.62 -10.31
N GLY A 683 5.19 6.67 -11.07
CA GLY A 683 5.18 8.06 -10.58
C GLY A 683 6.56 8.64 -10.26
N SER A 684 7.66 7.89 -10.48
CA SER A 684 9.04 8.32 -10.26
C SER A 684 9.78 8.46 -11.58
N GLU A 685 10.79 9.33 -11.60
CA GLU A 685 11.75 9.45 -12.70
C GLU A 685 13.16 9.53 -12.13
N PHE A 686 14.11 8.97 -12.86
CA PHE A 686 15.52 8.90 -12.47
C PHE A 686 16.41 9.39 -13.60
N ASP A 687 17.52 10.03 -13.28
CA ASP A 687 18.47 10.47 -14.30
C ASP A 687 18.96 9.30 -15.14
N VAL A 688 19.36 8.22 -14.48
CA VAL A 688 19.86 6.99 -15.12
C VAL A 688 19.08 5.79 -14.64
N VAL A 689 18.57 5.01 -15.57
CA VAL A 689 17.89 3.74 -15.29
C VAL A 689 18.69 2.57 -15.87
N ILE A 690 18.93 1.56 -15.04
CA ILE A 690 19.40 0.25 -15.48
C ILE A 690 18.22 -0.70 -15.39
N LEU A 691 17.63 -1.02 -16.55
CA LEU A 691 16.49 -1.91 -16.64
C LEU A 691 16.94 -3.35 -16.91
N VAL A 692 16.55 -4.26 -16.02
CA VAL A 692 16.84 -5.69 -16.14
C VAL A 692 15.68 -6.41 -16.80
N ALA A 693 15.85 -6.78 -18.09
CA ALA A 693 14.86 -7.56 -18.83
C ALA A 693 15.20 -9.05 -18.74
N SER A 694 14.87 -9.68 -17.64
CA SER A 694 15.19 -11.07 -17.36
C SER A 694 13.98 -12.00 -17.45
N GLN A 695 14.24 -13.29 -17.65
CA GLN A 695 13.21 -14.31 -17.62
C GLN A 695 12.50 -14.32 -16.27
N SER A 696 11.20 -14.13 -16.30
CA SER A 696 10.30 -14.01 -15.14
C SER A 696 8.99 -14.72 -15.43
N ALA A 697 8.05 -14.69 -14.49
CA ALA A 697 6.72 -15.21 -14.74
C ALA A 697 6.10 -14.53 -15.98
N PRO A 698 5.47 -15.27 -16.92
CA PRO A 698 4.95 -14.72 -18.18
C PRO A 698 4.05 -13.49 -18.00
N MET A 699 3.30 -13.44 -16.90
CA MET A 699 2.43 -12.32 -16.54
C MET A 699 3.17 -11.00 -16.27
N LEU A 700 4.48 -11.05 -15.99
CA LEU A 700 5.34 -9.88 -15.78
C LEU A 700 6.12 -9.49 -17.05
N LEU A 701 6.04 -10.29 -18.11
CA LEU A 701 6.76 -10.05 -19.36
C LEU A 701 5.81 -9.43 -20.39
N THR A 702 5.30 -8.24 -20.08
CA THR A 702 4.33 -7.51 -20.93
C THR A 702 4.92 -6.23 -21.51
N ARG A 703 4.34 -5.77 -22.62
CA ARG A 703 4.69 -4.51 -23.30
C ARG A 703 4.56 -3.32 -22.37
N ASN A 704 3.45 -3.21 -21.63
CA ASN A 704 3.22 -2.10 -20.71
C ASN A 704 4.27 -2.06 -19.59
N LEU A 705 4.78 -3.22 -19.13
CA LEU A 705 5.78 -3.25 -18.08
C LEU A 705 7.12 -2.71 -18.57
N ILE A 706 7.62 -3.17 -19.73
CA ILE A 706 8.87 -2.65 -20.30
C ILE A 706 8.73 -1.18 -20.68
N TYR A 707 7.61 -0.77 -21.29
CA TYR A 707 7.30 0.61 -21.60
C TYR A 707 7.32 1.51 -20.35
N THR A 708 6.59 1.11 -19.28
CA THR A 708 6.58 1.86 -18.02
C THR A 708 7.98 2.00 -17.44
N ALA A 709 8.80 0.94 -17.46
CA ALA A 709 10.16 0.97 -16.95
C ALA A 709 11.06 1.90 -17.77
N MET A 710 10.94 1.90 -19.08
CA MET A 710 11.72 2.76 -19.98
C MET A 710 11.40 4.24 -19.74
N THR A 711 10.14 4.57 -19.58
CA THR A 711 9.67 5.95 -19.34
C THR A 711 10.08 6.52 -17.97
N ARG A 712 10.75 5.72 -17.12
CA ARG A 712 11.34 6.21 -15.84
C ARG A 712 12.69 6.89 -16.02
N ALA A 713 13.35 6.74 -17.15
CA ALA A 713 14.67 7.33 -17.43
C ALA A 713 14.55 8.75 -18.01
N LYS A 714 15.31 9.70 -17.45
CA LYS A 714 15.40 11.09 -17.94
C LYS A 714 16.57 11.34 -18.89
N LYS A 715 17.77 10.85 -18.54
CA LYS A 715 19.01 11.20 -19.24
C LYS A 715 19.69 10.00 -19.86
N LEU A 716 19.57 8.81 -19.25
CA LEU A 716 20.21 7.61 -19.74
C LEU A 716 19.42 6.36 -19.36
N LEU A 717 19.18 5.51 -20.34
CA LEU A 717 18.57 4.20 -20.16
C LEU A 717 19.50 3.10 -20.66
N ILE A 718 19.74 2.12 -19.79
CA ILE A 718 20.50 0.92 -20.14
C ILE A 718 19.59 -0.29 -19.92
N VAL A 719 19.21 -0.97 -20.99
CA VAL A 719 18.44 -2.21 -20.93
C VAL A 719 19.40 -3.39 -20.99
N ILE A 720 19.33 -4.31 -20.01
CA ILE A 720 20.17 -5.50 -19.95
C ILE A 720 19.29 -6.75 -19.94
N GLY A 721 19.48 -7.63 -20.91
CA GLY A 721 18.70 -8.88 -20.99
C GLY A 721 18.85 -9.56 -22.34
N SER A 722 18.35 -10.80 -22.43
CA SER A 722 18.41 -11.54 -23.69
C SER A 722 17.43 -10.96 -24.72
N GLN A 723 17.84 -10.98 -25.98
CA GLN A 723 17.00 -10.50 -27.09
C GLN A 723 15.66 -11.25 -27.16
N SER A 724 15.64 -12.54 -26.84
CA SER A 724 14.41 -13.34 -26.85
C SER A 724 13.40 -12.84 -25.81
N VAL A 725 13.86 -12.50 -24.58
CA VAL A 725 12.98 -11.97 -23.52
C VAL A 725 12.48 -10.57 -23.89
N VAL A 726 13.36 -9.70 -24.33
CA VAL A 726 13.00 -8.33 -24.75
C VAL A 726 12.00 -8.37 -25.90
N SER A 727 12.24 -9.17 -26.95
CA SER A 727 11.33 -9.30 -28.07
C SER A 727 9.99 -9.89 -27.64
N TYR A 728 9.97 -10.86 -26.73
CA TYR A 728 8.75 -11.41 -26.16
C TYR A 728 7.97 -10.33 -25.42
N MET A 729 8.61 -9.53 -24.57
CA MET A 729 7.93 -8.44 -23.85
C MET A 729 7.32 -7.42 -24.80
N ILE A 730 8.06 -7.01 -25.85
CA ILE A 730 7.59 -6.04 -26.85
C ILE A 730 6.38 -6.58 -27.61
N GLN A 731 6.40 -7.86 -28.00
CA GLN A 731 5.30 -8.48 -28.74
C GLN A 731 4.10 -8.84 -27.84
N ASN A 732 4.34 -9.03 -26.54
CA ASN A 732 3.29 -9.42 -25.61
C ASN A 732 2.43 -8.20 -25.21
N ASN A 733 1.44 -7.89 -26.02
CA ASN A 733 0.42 -6.87 -25.76
C ASN A 733 -0.76 -7.42 -24.94
N THR A 734 -0.65 -8.63 -24.38
CA THR A 734 -1.66 -9.15 -23.48
C THR A 734 -1.61 -8.35 -22.16
N THR A 735 -2.13 -7.13 -22.20
CA THR A 735 -2.65 -6.54 -20.98
C THR A 735 -3.71 -7.50 -20.49
N ARG A 736 -3.52 -8.03 -19.29
CA ARG A 736 -4.57 -8.83 -18.65
C ARG A 736 -5.81 -7.94 -18.64
N GLN A 737 -6.75 -8.21 -19.56
CA GLN A 737 -8.01 -7.48 -19.59
C GLN A 737 -8.62 -7.65 -18.20
N ARG A 738 -8.74 -6.55 -17.48
CA ARG A 738 -9.42 -6.55 -16.19
C ARG A 738 -10.90 -6.68 -16.46
N ASN A 739 -11.53 -7.58 -15.75
CA ASN A 739 -12.98 -7.68 -15.80
C ASN A 739 -13.57 -6.54 -14.98
N THR A 740 -14.16 -5.57 -15.65
CA THR A 740 -14.80 -4.39 -15.07
C THR A 740 -16.16 -4.18 -15.70
N GLY A 741 -17.05 -3.47 -15.03
CA GLY A 741 -18.36 -3.09 -15.56
C GLY A 741 -18.54 -1.59 -15.70
N LEU A 742 -17.48 -0.82 -15.43
CA LEU A 742 -17.58 0.64 -15.42
C LEU A 742 -17.92 1.21 -16.80
N THR A 743 -17.28 0.69 -17.87
CA THR A 743 -17.61 1.09 -19.25
C THR A 743 -19.10 0.89 -19.55
N TYR A 744 -19.63 -0.29 -19.28
CA TYR A 744 -21.05 -0.61 -19.50
C TYR A 744 -21.97 0.31 -18.68
N LYS A 745 -21.66 0.56 -17.41
CA LYS A 745 -22.47 1.43 -16.54
C LYS A 745 -22.47 2.89 -17.01
N LEU A 746 -21.31 3.39 -17.49
CA LEU A 746 -21.19 4.74 -18.06
C LEU A 746 -22.02 4.88 -19.35
N GLU A 747 -21.94 3.91 -20.24
CA GLU A 747 -22.72 3.88 -21.49
C GLU A 747 -24.23 3.88 -21.18
N LYS A 748 -24.67 2.96 -20.30
CA LYS A 748 -26.08 2.83 -19.92
C LYS A 748 -26.64 4.12 -19.34
N ILE A 749 -25.96 4.74 -18.37
CA ILE A 749 -26.43 5.99 -17.74
C ILE A 749 -26.35 7.15 -18.75
N GLY A 750 -25.31 7.14 -19.64
CA GLY A 750 -25.14 8.18 -20.65
C GLY A 750 -26.22 8.18 -21.73
N GLU A 751 -26.85 7.04 -22.00
CA GLU A 751 -27.98 6.90 -22.94
C GLU A 751 -29.34 7.28 -22.31
N GLU A 752 -29.48 7.15 -20.99
CA GLU A 752 -30.70 7.48 -20.23
C GLU A 752 -30.87 9.00 -20.00
N VAL A 753 -29.81 9.80 -20.16
CA VAL A 753 -29.76 11.26 -19.92
C VAL A 753 -29.59 12.03 -21.22
#